data_fdc025ef7b482334181564c068bc5e0d
#
_entry.id   fdc025ef7b482334181564c068bc5e0d
#
_cell.length_a   1.000
_cell.length_b   1.000
_cell.length_c   1.000
_cell.angle_alpha   90.00
_cell.angle_beta   90.00
_cell.angle_gamma   90.00
#
_symmetry.space_group_name_H-M   'P 1'
#
loop_
_entity.id
_entity.type
_entity.pdbx_description
1 polymer ?
#
loop_
_entity_poly.entity_id
_entity_poly.type
_entity_poly.pdbx_seq_one_letter_code
_entity_poly.pdbx_strand_id
1 'polypeptide(L)'
;RKVMEEKGYSPRQFGLTFFSPTLNIARDPRWGRTSECFSEDPLLTGEMGVAYVQGLQGDDARWLKAVATIKHFVANNEENRRAGGSADVDELSLREYYFPAFREAVVKGGAASVMGAYNALNGVPCCANAYLLNDVLRKEWGFRGVVISDGSAVEKIYTHHKYASTPAEAAAMALKSGCDMSLRDEYRDGLRKAYTEKLIDDEDLDRAVDRVLELRVRLGLDGDTGGNPYADIPYSVVECPAHRELALEAAEKSMVLLKNDGLLPLELGSGDVRKIALIGDAFNTVYYGDYSASPEINEVLWDCLRDAVGSRAELSWVGERTKEETVPSRYLSRRVGEAHDGILGFTGEYYADKEAVGTPLLVRQDLVLDFVPAMDDKLKSAKDLSARWTSVLQAPLTGRYSFMFEGSGRVSIRIDGKVVFRKGSNQKVRGSFELPLVKGQEYQVEVEACGMKAQQTVRLSWRPPFDDKGITPEKLAKESDVAILFLRDDNSSEGRDRKDLHWGEAQIELIRKVTEANPNTILILGSGSPLMLAPFVRLPKAILNVWIGGQGEARAITHILLGKVNPSGKTPVTFFADERQLPPMDSYDVTKGRSYQYFKGDVMFPFGYGLSYTRFEYSRPVVDKSRMSGSDTLSVEVTVSNKGGYDGEEIVQCYLSAPQWAVGGLKQKLIGHKRVFIAKGESRKVSFTVCREDLLRWNVNVKEWTALAGKYEVSVVPHSGEKNAVSFVYEGK
;
A
#
# COMPACT_ATOMS: atom_id res chain seq x y z
N ARG A 1 0.52 20.19 -12.27
CA ARG A 1 1.09 21.21 -11.38
C ARG A 1 0.36 22.53 -11.55
N LYS A 2 0.37 23.15 -12.77
CA LYS A 2 -0.27 24.44 -13.02
C LYS A 2 -1.74 24.47 -12.59
N VAL A 3 -2.53 23.45 -12.94
CA VAL A 3 -3.94 23.32 -12.54
C VAL A 3 -4.09 23.23 -11.00
N MET A 4 -3.17 22.55 -10.33
CA MET A 4 -3.20 22.42 -8.86
C MET A 4 -2.80 23.74 -8.19
N GLU A 5 -1.84 24.46 -8.76
CA GLU A 5 -1.50 25.82 -8.31
C GLU A 5 -2.67 26.79 -8.53
N GLU A 6 -3.37 26.70 -9.67
CA GLU A 6 -4.59 27.46 -9.96
C GLU A 6 -5.74 27.11 -8.99
N LYS A 7 -5.81 25.86 -8.53
CA LYS A 7 -6.74 25.41 -7.48
C LYS A 7 -6.29 25.76 -6.06
N GLY A 8 -5.18 26.49 -5.90
CA GLY A 8 -4.71 27.00 -4.61
C GLY A 8 -3.87 26.06 -3.77
N TYR A 9 -3.45 24.92 -4.32
CA TYR A 9 -2.56 23.99 -3.61
C TYR A 9 -1.11 24.46 -3.65
N SER A 10 -0.38 24.24 -2.56
CA SER A 10 1.03 24.59 -2.50
C SER A 10 1.88 23.73 -3.46
N PRO A 11 2.85 24.33 -4.20
CA PRO A 11 3.80 23.57 -5.01
C PRO A 11 4.58 22.47 -4.25
N ARG A 12 4.67 22.60 -2.92
CA ARG A 12 5.31 21.57 -2.06
C ARG A 12 4.49 20.30 -1.93
N GLN A 13 3.20 20.34 -2.22
CA GLN A 13 2.29 19.19 -2.12
C GLN A 13 2.23 18.39 -3.43
N PHE A 14 2.70 18.94 -4.55
CA PHE A 14 2.56 18.36 -5.90
C PHE A 14 3.90 18.42 -6.64
N GLY A 15 4.91 17.75 -6.10
CA GLY A 15 6.16 17.52 -6.79
C GLY A 15 6.02 16.47 -7.88
N LEU A 16 7.05 16.37 -8.73
CA LEU A 16 7.18 15.29 -9.72
C LEU A 16 8.10 14.15 -9.22
N THR A 17 8.50 14.19 -7.95
CA THR A 17 9.31 13.16 -7.29
C THR A 17 8.44 12.45 -6.26
N PHE A 18 8.23 11.16 -6.45
CA PHE A 18 7.44 10.32 -5.58
C PHE A 18 8.35 9.43 -4.74
N PHE A 19 8.18 9.43 -3.41
CA PHE A 19 8.93 8.58 -2.49
C PHE A 19 8.31 7.18 -2.45
N SER A 20 8.39 6.51 -3.58
CA SER A 20 7.76 5.23 -3.87
C SER A 20 8.45 4.57 -5.08
N PRO A 21 8.48 3.23 -5.19
CA PRO A 21 7.89 2.24 -4.29
C PRO A 21 8.75 1.91 -3.07
N THR A 22 8.12 1.27 -2.05
CA THR A 22 8.84 0.64 -0.95
C THR A 22 9.31 -0.75 -1.39
N LEU A 23 10.63 -0.94 -1.49
CA LEU A 23 11.26 -2.20 -1.92
C LEU A 23 11.85 -3.01 -0.75
N ASN A 24 11.64 -2.57 0.47
CA ASN A 24 11.97 -3.38 1.63
C ASN A 24 11.14 -4.67 1.59
N ILE A 25 11.80 -5.80 1.84
CA ILE A 25 11.15 -7.12 1.82
C ILE A 25 10.25 -7.25 3.05
N ALA A 26 9.06 -7.85 2.90
CA ALA A 26 8.16 -8.17 4.02
C ALA A 26 8.73 -9.32 4.87
N ARG A 27 9.90 -9.05 5.51
CA ARG A 27 10.71 -10.01 6.26
C ARG A 27 10.01 -10.56 7.50
N ASP A 28 9.29 -9.69 8.18
CA ASP A 28 8.61 -10.00 9.42
C ASP A 28 7.21 -9.37 9.42
N PRO A 29 6.15 -10.17 9.60
CA PRO A 29 4.79 -9.63 9.57
C PRO A 29 4.46 -8.66 10.71
N ARG A 30 5.29 -8.60 11.77
CA ARG A 30 5.14 -7.65 12.88
C ARG A 30 5.65 -6.25 12.53
N TRP A 31 6.40 -6.09 11.45
CA TRP A 31 6.84 -4.76 11.02
C TRP A 31 5.63 -3.88 10.65
N GLY A 32 5.53 -2.68 11.24
CA GLY A 32 4.39 -1.77 11.07
C GLY A 32 4.12 -1.35 9.64
N ARG A 33 5.16 -1.35 8.77
CA ARG A 33 5.06 -0.97 7.35
C ARG A 33 5.03 -2.16 6.39
N THR A 34 4.72 -3.36 6.87
CA THR A 34 4.52 -4.55 6.00
C THR A 34 3.50 -4.28 4.89
N SER A 35 2.48 -3.48 5.17
CA SER A 35 1.45 -3.07 4.18
C SER A 35 1.99 -2.29 2.98
N GLU A 36 3.18 -1.67 3.09
CA GLU A 36 3.81 -0.93 2.00
C GLU A 36 4.67 -1.84 1.10
N CYS A 37 4.87 -3.11 1.47
CA CYS A 37 5.76 -4.03 0.77
C CYS A 37 5.01 -4.84 -0.29
N PHE A 38 5.72 -5.22 -1.35
CA PHE A 38 5.16 -6.12 -2.36
C PHE A 38 5.14 -7.57 -1.90
N SER A 39 6.23 -8.06 -1.25
CA SER A 39 6.37 -9.48 -0.94
C SER A 39 7.46 -9.78 0.09
N GLU A 40 7.48 -11.01 0.62
CA GLU A 40 8.62 -11.58 1.33
C GLU A 40 9.68 -12.18 0.39
N ASP A 41 9.39 -12.27 -0.90
CA ASP A 41 10.29 -12.84 -1.90
C ASP A 41 11.05 -11.74 -2.67
N PRO A 42 12.40 -11.85 -2.78
CA PRO A 42 13.23 -10.84 -3.46
C PRO A 42 12.98 -10.73 -4.97
N LEU A 43 12.70 -11.85 -5.67
CA LEU A 43 12.42 -11.84 -7.10
C LEU A 43 11.10 -11.13 -7.37
N LEU A 44 10.02 -11.55 -6.70
CA LEU A 44 8.71 -10.94 -6.87
C LEU A 44 8.73 -9.45 -6.53
N THR A 45 9.38 -9.06 -5.41
CA THR A 45 9.54 -7.65 -5.04
C THR A 45 10.33 -6.86 -6.08
N GLY A 46 11.36 -7.47 -6.65
CA GLY A 46 12.18 -6.86 -7.70
C GLY A 46 11.39 -6.64 -9.00
N GLU A 47 10.65 -7.64 -9.48
CA GLU A 47 9.84 -7.53 -10.70
C GLU A 47 8.71 -6.51 -10.55
N MET A 48 8.00 -6.50 -9.42
CA MET A 48 7.00 -5.48 -9.09
C MET A 48 7.63 -4.09 -9.02
N GLY A 49 8.82 -3.97 -8.42
CA GLY A 49 9.58 -2.73 -8.35
C GLY A 49 9.96 -2.19 -9.72
N VAL A 50 10.45 -3.05 -10.61
CA VAL A 50 10.77 -2.68 -12.00
C VAL A 50 9.54 -2.15 -12.73
N ALA A 51 8.43 -2.89 -12.69
CA ALA A 51 7.19 -2.48 -13.34
C ALA A 51 6.66 -1.14 -12.78
N TYR A 52 6.72 -0.96 -11.46
CA TYR A 52 6.30 0.28 -10.81
C TYR A 52 7.16 1.47 -11.24
N VAL A 53 8.48 1.32 -11.22
CA VAL A 53 9.43 2.37 -11.63
C VAL A 53 9.20 2.78 -13.08
N GLN A 54 9.12 1.81 -13.99
CA GLN A 54 8.89 2.06 -15.41
C GLN A 54 7.54 2.74 -15.67
N GLY A 55 6.47 2.25 -15.02
CA GLY A 55 5.14 2.84 -15.16
C GLY A 55 5.05 4.28 -14.64
N LEU A 56 5.75 4.58 -13.53
CA LEU A 56 5.78 5.93 -12.97
C LEU A 56 6.66 6.89 -13.79
N GLN A 57 7.83 6.44 -14.22
CA GLN A 57 8.81 7.28 -14.94
C GLN A 57 8.49 7.48 -16.42
N GLY A 58 7.69 6.58 -17.02
CA GLY A 58 7.42 6.58 -18.46
C GLY A 58 8.53 5.93 -19.27
N ASP A 59 8.39 5.95 -20.57
CA ASP A 59 9.20 5.21 -21.56
C ASP A 59 10.03 6.12 -22.49
N ASP A 60 10.00 7.44 -22.30
CA ASP A 60 10.81 8.35 -23.07
C ASP A 60 12.29 8.28 -22.68
N ALA A 61 13.19 8.27 -23.66
CA ALA A 61 14.63 8.12 -23.43
C ALA A 61 15.26 9.35 -22.75
N ARG A 62 14.71 10.55 -22.98
CA ARG A 62 15.21 11.83 -22.44
C ARG A 62 14.42 12.30 -21.24
N TRP A 63 13.09 12.25 -21.33
CA TRP A 63 12.18 12.88 -20.39
C TRP A 63 11.64 11.88 -19.38
N LEU A 64 11.46 12.34 -18.16
CA LEU A 64 10.73 11.60 -17.12
C LEU A 64 9.34 12.18 -16.93
N LYS A 65 8.33 11.31 -16.90
CA LYS A 65 6.96 11.67 -16.53
C LYS A 65 6.90 12.09 -15.04
N ALA A 66 7.55 11.33 -14.20
CA ALA A 66 7.77 11.58 -12.78
C ALA A 66 9.01 10.82 -12.33
N VAL A 67 9.49 11.07 -11.11
CA VAL A 67 10.62 10.35 -10.53
C VAL A 67 10.13 9.31 -9.54
N ALA A 68 10.50 8.06 -9.74
CA ALA A 68 10.39 7.03 -8.73
C ALA A 68 11.60 7.12 -7.78
N THR A 69 11.34 7.27 -6.48
CA THR A 69 12.36 7.21 -5.44
C THR A 69 12.18 5.92 -4.67
N ILE A 70 12.93 4.90 -5.07
CA ILE A 70 12.86 3.58 -4.42
C ILE A 70 13.37 3.66 -2.99
N LYS A 71 12.67 3.01 -2.05
CA LYS A 71 12.93 3.19 -0.62
C LYS A 71 12.73 1.90 0.17
N HIS A 72 13.25 1.81 1.37
CA HIS A 72 14.27 2.64 2.03
C HIS A 72 15.58 1.88 1.98
N PHE A 73 16.62 2.40 1.37
CA PHE A 73 17.88 1.71 1.11
C PHE A 73 18.82 1.84 2.28
N VAL A 74 19.04 0.76 3.07
CA VAL A 74 18.60 -0.63 2.96
C VAL A 74 18.24 -1.22 4.33
N ALA A 75 17.55 -2.37 4.32
CA ALA A 75 17.23 -3.15 5.52
C ALA A 75 16.46 -2.37 6.61
N ASN A 76 15.60 -1.42 6.22
CA ASN A 76 14.68 -0.72 7.10
C ASN A 76 13.43 -1.59 7.28
N ASN A 77 13.45 -2.51 8.25
CA ASN A 77 12.43 -3.53 8.44
C ASN A 77 11.93 -3.63 9.90
N GLU A 78 12.04 -2.55 10.63
CA GLU A 78 11.45 -2.33 11.95
C GLU A 78 11.23 -0.83 12.20
N GLU A 79 10.19 -0.47 12.93
CA GLU A 79 9.86 0.92 13.24
C GLU A 79 10.39 1.37 14.58
N ASN A 80 10.27 0.52 15.61
CA ASN A 80 10.52 0.92 16.99
C ASN A 80 11.96 1.39 17.25
N ARG A 81 12.95 0.85 16.54
CA ARG A 81 14.38 1.21 16.69
C ARG A 81 14.95 1.93 15.49
N ARG A 82 14.18 2.21 14.43
CA ARG A 82 14.68 2.72 13.15
C ARG A 82 15.54 4.00 13.26
N ALA A 83 15.27 4.86 14.24
CA ALA A 83 15.96 6.16 14.35
C ALA A 83 17.41 6.05 14.80
N GLY A 84 17.79 5.03 15.56
CA GLY A 84 19.15 4.86 16.11
C GLY A 84 19.61 3.40 16.16
N GLY A 85 18.77 2.46 15.66
CA GLY A 85 19.11 1.05 15.59
C GLY A 85 19.99 0.70 14.40
N SER A 86 20.69 -0.43 14.51
CA SER A 86 21.48 -1.02 13.44
C SER A 86 20.78 -2.30 12.95
N ALA A 87 20.64 -2.42 11.65
CA ALA A 87 20.36 -3.69 10.98
C ALA A 87 21.70 -4.40 10.80
N ASP A 88 21.98 -5.36 11.69
CA ASP A 88 23.20 -6.15 11.60
C ASP A 88 22.96 -7.35 10.69
N VAL A 89 23.39 -7.22 9.46
CA VAL A 89 23.12 -8.12 8.36
C VAL A 89 24.41 -8.81 7.91
N ASP A 90 24.41 -10.13 7.89
CA ASP A 90 25.49 -10.89 7.27
C ASP A 90 25.51 -10.67 5.75
N GLU A 91 26.69 -10.89 5.13
CA GLU A 91 26.87 -10.60 3.71
C GLU A 91 26.02 -11.48 2.80
N LEU A 92 25.76 -12.76 3.18
CA LEU A 92 24.87 -13.66 2.42
C LEU A 92 23.45 -13.10 2.39
N SER A 93 22.90 -12.80 3.56
CA SER A 93 21.55 -12.22 3.69
C SER A 93 21.44 -10.87 2.95
N LEU A 94 22.48 -10.05 3.01
CA LEU A 94 22.51 -8.75 2.33
C LEU A 94 22.44 -8.96 0.80
N ARG A 95 23.30 -9.84 0.24
CA ARG A 95 23.43 -10.08 -1.20
C ARG A 95 22.26 -10.85 -1.81
N GLU A 96 21.73 -11.84 -1.11
CA GLU A 96 20.71 -12.74 -1.65
C GLU A 96 19.27 -12.32 -1.30
N TYR A 97 19.07 -11.44 -0.28
CA TYR A 97 17.75 -11.13 0.22
C TYR A 97 17.44 -9.63 0.25
N TYR A 98 18.28 -8.80 0.85
CA TYR A 98 17.96 -7.37 1.02
C TYR A 98 18.32 -6.50 -0.20
N PHE A 99 19.35 -6.85 -0.97
CA PHE A 99 19.78 -6.09 -2.15
C PHE A 99 19.00 -6.38 -3.44
N PRO A 100 18.56 -7.61 -3.75
CA PRO A 100 18.10 -7.95 -5.10
C PRO A 100 16.98 -7.06 -5.61
N ALA A 101 15.96 -6.76 -4.81
CA ALA A 101 14.85 -5.91 -5.24
C ALA A 101 15.30 -4.49 -5.63
N PHE A 102 16.20 -3.90 -4.85
CA PHE A 102 16.77 -2.58 -5.16
C PHE A 102 17.66 -2.63 -6.41
N ARG A 103 18.49 -3.68 -6.52
CA ARG A 103 19.35 -3.87 -7.69
C ARG A 103 18.53 -3.98 -8.98
N GLU A 104 17.49 -4.79 -8.98
CA GLU A 104 16.61 -4.96 -10.14
C GLU A 104 15.92 -3.63 -10.52
N ALA A 105 15.40 -2.89 -9.55
CA ALA A 105 14.76 -1.59 -9.78
C ALA A 105 15.74 -0.54 -10.32
N VAL A 106 17.01 -0.58 -9.91
CA VAL A 106 18.07 0.30 -10.46
C VAL A 106 18.47 -0.16 -11.86
N VAL A 107 18.86 -1.43 -12.02
CA VAL A 107 19.50 -1.92 -13.24
C VAL A 107 18.51 -2.14 -14.39
N LYS A 108 17.36 -2.76 -14.08
CA LYS A 108 16.33 -3.04 -15.09
C LYS A 108 15.21 -2.01 -15.09
N GLY A 109 14.84 -1.48 -13.93
CA GLY A 109 13.80 -0.47 -13.80
C GLY A 109 14.26 0.94 -14.18
N GLY A 110 15.56 1.22 -14.11
CA GLY A 110 16.11 2.55 -14.38
C GLY A 110 15.68 3.60 -13.36
N ALA A 111 15.52 3.22 -12.07
CA ALA A 111 15.12 4.13 -11.01
C ALA A 111 15.98 5.40 -10.99
N ALA A 112 15.35 6.56 -11.03
CA ALA A 112 16.03 7.85 -11.10
C ALA A 112 16.41 8.42 -9.73
N SER A 113 15.83 7.87 -8.65
CA SER A 113 16.15 8.29 -7.27
C SER A 113 16.10 7.11 -6.30
N VAL A 114 16.91 7.20 -5.24
CA VAL A 114 16.97 6.24 -4.13
C VAL A 114 16.88 6.99 -2.81
N MET A 115 16.07 6.50 -1.87
CA MET A 115 16.00 7.08 -0.52
C MET A 115 16.83 6.27 0.46
N GLY A 116 17.83 6.91 1.07
CA GLY A 116 18.61 6.33 2.17
C GLY A 116 17.79 6.17 3.44
N ALA A 117 17.89 5.01 4.07
CA ALA A 117 17.09 4.63 5.23
C ALA A 117 17.48 5.35 6.53
N TYR A 118 16.58 5.29 7.53
CA TYR A 118 16.84 5.81 8.88
C TYR A 118 17.89 5.02 9.65
N ASN A 119 17.85 3.69 9.55
CA ASN A 119 18.68 2.78 10.34
C ASN A 119 20.15 2.82 9.91
N ALA A 120 21.00 2.33 10.79
CA ALA A 120 22.35 1.93 10.41
C ALA A 120 22.35 0.54 9.76
N LEU A 121 23.30 0.29 8.88
CA LEU A 121 23.69 -1.02 8.38
C LEU A 121 25.03 -1.40 8.98
N ASN A 122 25.07 -2.46 9.78
CA ASN A 122 26.30 -2.94 10.44
C ASN A 122 27.04 -1.80 11.17
N GLY A 123 26.29 -0.98 11.93
CA GLY A 123 26.80 0.12 12.73
C GLY A 123 27.00 1.46 12.00
N VAL A 124 26.90 1.51 10.66
CA VAL A 124 27.07 2.74 9.88
C VAL A 124 25.72 3.25 9.40
N PRO A 125 25.28 4.47 9.75
CA PRO A 125 24.01 5.04 9.28
C PRO A 125 23.88 5.00 7.76
N CYS A 126 22.78 4.50 7.21
CA CYS A 126 22.63 4.26 5.76
C CYS A 126 22.92 5.51 4.91
N CYS A 127 22.51 6.70 5.36
CA CYS A 127 22.79 7.96 4.66
C CYS A 127 24.27 8.40 4.74
N ALA A 128 25.08 7.84 5.65
CA ALA A 128 26.53 8.13 5.80
C ALA A 128 27.40 6.90 5.44
N ASN A 129 26.83 5.92 4.73
CA ASN A 129 27.50 4.66 4.45
C ASN A 129 28.06 4.66 3.01
N ALA A 130 29.35 5.00 2.89
CA ALA A 130 30.04 5.05 1.59
C ALA A 130 30.09 3.69 0.88
N TYR A 131 30.24 2.56 1.62
CA TYR A 131 30.15 1.22 1.03
C TYR A 131 28.79 1.02 0.34
N LEU A 132 27.71 1.38 1.04
CA LEU A 132 26.37 1.21 0.53
C LEU A 132 26.07 2.11 -0.68
N LEU A 133 26.35 3.42 -0.57
CA LEU A 133 25.92 4.41 -1.55
C LEU A 133 26.93 4.58 -2.70
N ASN A 134 28.23 4.50 -2.45
CA ASN A 134 29.24 4.66 -3.49
C ASN A 134 29.69 3.33 -4.07
N ASP A 135 30.04 2.34 -3.23
CA ASP A 135 30.64 1.11 -3.77
C ASP A 135 29.56 0.18 -4.35
N VAL A 136 28.48 -0.10 -3.61
CA VAL A 136 27.42 -0.99 -4.08
C VAL A 136 26.50 -0.27 -5.07
N LEU A 137 25.84 0.82 -4.65
CA LEU A 137 24.81 1.45 -5.46
C LEU A 137 25.38 2.06 -6.75
N ARG A 138 26.46 2.86 -6.65
CA ARG A 138 27.00 3.59 -7.80
C ARG A 138 28.01 2.79 -8.62
N LYS A 139 29.01 2.18 -7.98
CA LYS A 139 30.08 1.48 -8.72
C LYS A 139 29.62 0.10 -9.20
N GLU A 140 29.01 -0.72 -8.33
CA GLU A 140 28.63 -2.08 -8.69
C GLU A 140 27.37 -2.12 -9.56
N TRP A 141 26.31 -1.33 -9.21
CA TRP A 141 25.04 -1.34 -9.96
C TRP A 141 24.94 -0.24 -11.03
N GLY A 142 25.89 0.68 -11.08
CA GLY A 142 25.92 1.72 -12.10
C GLY A 142 24.89 2.84 -11.90
N PHE A 143 24.36 3.04 -10.69
CA PHE A 143 23.38 4.07 -10.41
C PHE A 143 23.93 5.48 -10.61
N ARG A 144 23.24 6.29 -11.43
CA ARG A 144 23.64 7.68 -11.74
C ARG A 144 22.68 8.73 -11.18
N GLY A 145 21.52 8.31 -10.67
CA GLY A 145 20.50 9.21 -10.18
C GLY A 145 20.80 9.85 -8.83
N VAL A 146 19.78 10.47 -8.27
CA VAL A 146 19.85 11.20 -6.99
C VAL A 146 19.61 10.26 -5.81
N VAL A 147 20.48 10.35 -4.79
CA VAL A 147 20.22 9.77 -3.47
C VAL A 147 19.68 10.87 -2.55
N ILE A 148 18.49 10.67 -2.01
CA ILE A 148 17.88 11.55 -1.01
C ILE A 148 17.82 10.84 0.34
N SER A 149 18.02 11.55 1.45
CA SER A 149 17.79 11.00 2.78
C SER A 149 16.29 10.83 3.06
N ASP A 150 15.92 9.90 3.92
CA ASP A 150 14.61 9.93 4.56
C ASP A 150 14.47 11.15 5.50
N GLY A 151 13.25 11.47 5.94
CA GLY A 151 12.94 12.67 6.71
C GLY A 151 13.75 12.76 8.00
N SER A 152 14.64 13.77 8.09
CA SER A 152 15.58 13.96 9.20
C SER A 152 16.58 12.81 9.42
N ALA A 153 16.82 11.94 8.42
CA ALA A 153 17.79 10.86 8.59
C ALA A 153 19.23 11.38 8.72
N VAL A 154 19.56 12.50 8.07
CA VAL A 154 20.88 13.16 8.25
C VAL A 154 21.05 13.69 9.68
N GLU A 155 19.98 14.28 10.27
CA GLU A 155 20.00 14.71 11.67
C GLU A 155 20.24 13.53 12.62
N LYS A 156 19.67 12.36 12.33
CA LYS A 156 19.80 11.17 13.16
C LYS A 156 21.23 10.62 13.22
N ILE A 157 22.08 10.93 12.24
CA ILE A 157 23.50 10.54 12.27
C ILE A 157 24.18 11.04 13.55
N TYR A 158 23.87 12.26 13.99
CA TYR A 158 24.47 12.82 15.23
C TYR A 158 23.54 12.74 16.44
N THR A 159 22.20 12.85 16.25
CA THR A 159 21.29 12.90 17.40
C THR A 159 20.98 11.52 17.99
N HIS A 160 20.83 10.49 17.16
CA HIS A 160 20.39 9.15 17.57
C HIS A 160 21.51 8.12 17.43
N HIS A 161 22.12 8.00 16.24
CA HIS A 161 23.22 7.06 16.03
C HIS A 161 24.50 7.45 16.73
N LYS A 162 24.68 8.75 17.09
CA LYS A 162 25.91 9.26 17.70
C LYS A 162 27.15 8.97 16.87
N TYR A 163 26.98 8.83 15.55
CA TYR A 163 28.06 8.53 14.61
C TYR A 163 28.86 9.78 14.20
N ALA A 164 28.27 10.96 14.27
CA ALA A 164 28.91 12.27 14.17
C ALA A 164 28.69 13.06 15.45
N SER A 165 29.55 14.04 15.72
CA SER A 165 29.51 14.89 16.92
C SER A 165 28.67 16.15 16.70
N THR A 166 28.61 16.65 15.47
CA THR A 166 27.93 17.91 15.09
C THR A 166 27.06 17.76 13.87
N PRO A 167 26.07 18.67 13.68
CA PRO A 167 25.29 18.72 12.44
C PRO A 167 26.15 18.90 11.19
N ALA A 168 27.25 19.66 11.27
CA ALA A 168 28.14 19.89 10.14
C ALA A 168 28.89 18.60 9.74
N GLU A 169 29.39 17.86 10.71
CA GLU A 169 30.02 16.56 10.47
C GLU A 169 29.02 15.56 9.87
N ALA A 170 27.80 15.50 10.40
CA ALA A 170 26.75 14.62 9.88
C ALA A 170 26.40 14.93 8.41
N ALA A 171 26.23 16.22 8.07
CA ALA A 171 25.98 16.66 6.72
C ALA A 171 27.17 16.37 5.77
N ALA A 172 28.39 16.59 6.21
CA ALA A 172 29.62 16.29 5.45
C ALA A 172 29.74 14.77 5.18
N MET A 173 29.54 13.94 6.20
CA MET A 173 29.60 12.48 6.06
C MET A 173 28.56 11.98 5.08
N ALA A 174 27.32 12.47 5.19
CA ALA A 174 26.25 12.07 4.28
C ALA A 174 26.55 12.47 2.82
N LEU A 175 26.96 13.73 2.58
CA LEU A 175 27.30 14.22 1.23
C LEU A 175 28.46 13.42 0.60
N LYS A 176 29.56 13.24 1.33
CA LYS A 176 30.75 12.48 0.87
C LYS A 176 30.43 10.99 0.63
N SER A 177 29.49 10.43 1.38
CA SER A 177 29.04 9.06 1.18
C SER A 177 28.11 8.89 -0.03
N GLY A 178 27.68 9.99 -0.67
CA GLY A 178 26.87 9.96 -1.89
C GLY A 178 25.38 10.21 -1.67
N CYS A 179 24.96 10.72 -0.50
CA CYS A 179 23.62 11.24 -0.26
C CYS A 179 23.56 12.69 -0.78
N ASP A 180 22.92 12.89 -1.93
CA ASP A 180 22.96 14.17 -2.67
C ASP A 180 22.01 15.22 -2.10
N MET A 181 20.92 14.79 -1.44
CA MET A 181 19.89 15.68 -0.89
C MET A 181 19.45 15.22 0.50
N SER A 182 19.14 16.17 1.39
CA SER A 182 18.34 15.89 2.58
C SER A 182 16.87 16.21 2.35
N LEU A 183 15.95 15.37 2.86
CA LEU A 183 14.52 15.61 2.73
C LEU A 183 14.02 16.78 3.60
N ARG A 184 14.77 17.15 4.64
CA ARG A 184 14.51 18.29 5.51
C ARG A 184 15.60 19.34 5.34
N ASP A 185 15.68 20.28 6.28
CA ASP A 185 16.55 21.46 6.18
C ASP A 185 18.02 21.21 6.64
N GLU A 186 18.41 19.95 6.92
CA GLU A 186 19.73 19.64 7.51
C GLU A 186 20.89 20.10 6.64
N TYR A 187 20.76 19.99 5.32
CA TYR A 187 21.81 20.41 4.39
C TYR A 187 21.92 21.93 4.28
N ARG A 188 20.82 22.68 4.46
CA ARG A 188 20.87 24.15 4.32
C ARG A 188 21.91 24.81 5.20
N ASP A 189 21.92 24.48 6.49
CA ASP A 189 22.83 25.10 7.47
C ASP A 189 24.03 24.18 7.77
N GLY A 190 23.82 22.85 7.72
CA GLY A 190 24.86 21.86 7.95
C GLY A 190 25.98 21.92 6.92
N LEU A 191 25.64 21.93 5.61
CA LEU A 191 26.66 22.00 4.55
C LEU A 191 27.39 23.34 4.51
N ARG A 192 26.67 24.47 4.76
CA ARG A 192 27.33 25.79 4.85
C ARG A 192 28.40 25.80 5.92
N LYS A 193 28.10 25.25 7.09
CA LYS A 193 29.03 25.12 8.18
C LYS A 193 30.16 24.13 7.87
N ALA A 194 29.82 22.98 7.30
CA ALA A 194 30.81 21.99 6.89
C ALA A 194 31.83 22.56 5.88
N TYR A 195 31.36 23.34 4.91
CA TYR A 195 32.23 24.03 3.95
C TYR A 195 33.16 25.06 4.62
N THR A 196 32.58 25.87 5.53
CA THR A 196 33.40 26.86 6.30
C THR A 196 34.48 26.17 7.16
N GLU A 197 34.15 25.01 7.74
CA GLU A 197 35.06 24.19 8.56
C GLU A 197 35.97 23.29 7.72
N LYS A 198 35.89 23.37 6.38
CA LYS A 198 36.69 22.58 5.42
C LYS A 198 36.49 21.06 5.56
N LEU A 199 35.30 20.64 5.99
CA LEU A 199 34.92 19.23 6.03
C LEU A 199 34.48 18.71 4.65
N ILE A 200 34.07 19.61 3.74
CA ILE A 200 33.72 19.37 2.33
C ILE A 200 34.36 20.45 1.47
N ASP A 201 34.47 20.19 0.17
CA ASP A 201 34.96 21.10 -0.86
C ASP A 201 33.96 21.30 -2.00
N ASP A 202 34.36 22.07 -3.02
CA ASP A 202 33.53 22.37 -4.20
C ASP A 202 33.22 21.10 -4.97
N GLU A 203 34.15 20.15 -5.10
CA GLU A 203 33.92 18.90 -5.83
C GLU A 203 32.85 18.04 -5.15
N ASP A 204 32.80 18.01 -3.82
CA ASP A 204 31.75 17.30 -3.08
C ASP A 204 30.36 17.90 -3.36
N LEU A 205 30.28 19.24 -3.42
CA LEU A 205 29.03 19.95 -3.73
C LEU A 205 28.63 19.78 -5.20
N ASP A 206 29.56 19.98 -6.13
CA ASP A 206 29.31 19.93 -7.56
C ASP A 206 28.75 18.55 -7.96
N ARG A 207 29.34 17.46 -7.46
CA ARG A 207 28.84 16.10 -7.71
C ARG A 207 27.36 15.92 -7.34
N ALA A 208 26.94 16.48 -6.21
CA ALA A 208 25.54 16.36 -5.77
C ALA A 208 24.61 17.28 -6.56
N VAL A 209 25.07 18.51 -6.81
CA VAL A 209 24.32 19.51 -7.60
C VAL A 209 24.09 19.03 -9.03
N ASP A 210 25.11 18.51 -9.71
CA ASP A 210 25.02 18.00 -11.08
C ASP A 210 23.93 16.94 -11.21
N ARG A 211 23.85 15.98 -10.27
CA ARG A 211 22.82 14.93 -10.29
C ARG A 211 21.41 15.51 -10.09
N VAL A 212 21.28 16.47 -9.20
CA VAL A 212 19.98 17.12 -8.94
C VAL A 212 19.56 17.95 -10.16
N LEU A 213 20.50 18.67 -10.79
CA LEU A 213 20.22 19.46 -11.99
C LEU A 213 19.87 18.56 -13.18
N GLU A 214 20.61 17.46 -13.41
CA GLU A 214 20.29 16.47 -14.45
C GLU A 214 18.86 15.95 -14.28
N LEU A 215 18.47 15.60 -13.05
CA LEU A 215 17.12 15.13 -12.77
C LEU A 215 16.06 16.20 -13.06
N ARG A 216 16.32 17.46 -12.73
CA ARG A 216 15.43 18.60 -13.03
C ARG A 216 15.29 18.84 -14.54
N VAL A 217 16.40 18.75 -15.29
CA VAL A 217 16.39 18.84 -16.75
C VAL A 217 15.52 17.73 -17.35
N ARG A 218 15.70 16.48 -16.91
CA ARG A 218 14.89 15.34 -17.37
C ARG A 218 13.41 15.46 -17.03
N LEU A 219 13.05 16.22 -16.01
CA LEU A 219 11.65 16.55 -15.67
C LEU A 219 11.11 17.78 -16.44
N GLY A 220 11.93 18.47 -17.25
CA GLY A 220 11.56 19.72 -17.90
C GLY A 220 11.37 20.89 -16.95
N LEU A 221 12.05 20.92 -15.79
CA LEU A 221 11.91 21.95 -14.78
C LEU A 221 12.91 23.12 -14.92
N ASP A 222 13.74 23.11 -15.92
CA ASP A 222 14.73 24.11 -16.27
C ASP A 222 14.23 25.17 -17.30
N GLY A 223 12.98 25.04 -17.74
CA GLY A 223 12.32 25.94 -18.69
C GLY A 223 12.29 25.45 -20.14
N ASP A 224 13.15 24.52 -20.55
CA ASP A 224 13.07 23.87 -21.84
C ASP A 224 12.19 22.61 -21.73
N THR A 225 10.99 22.68 -22.29
CA THR A 225 10.05 21.54 -22.40
C THR A 225 9.88 21.07 -23.84
N GLY A 226 10.69 21.56 -24.78
CA GLY A 226 10.59 21.23 -26.19
C GLY A 226 10.69 19.73 -26.43
N GLY A 227 9.60 19.14 -26.94
CA GLY A 227 9.50 17.71 -27.19
C GLY A 227 9.28 16.82 -25.97
N ASN A 228 8.96 17.38 -24.80
CA ASN A 228 8.59 16.59 -23.61
C ASN A 228 7.17 16.03 -23.79
N PRO A 229 6.98 14.70 -23.96
CA PRO A 229 5.66 14.11 -24.19
C PRO A 229 4.74 14.17 -22.96
N TYR A 230 5.28 14.51 -21.79
CA TYR A 230 4.54 14.56 -20.54
C TYR A 230 4.13 15.97 -20.13
N ALA A 231 4.56 17.02 -20.86
CA ALA A 231 4.33 18.41 -20.48
C ALA A 231 2.86 18.80 -20.47
N ASP A 232 2.08 18.26 -21.40
CA ASP A 232 0.69 18.64 -21.67
C ASP A 232 -0.34 17.59 -21.19
N ILE A 233 0.02 16.70 -20.26
CA ILE A 233 -0.93 15.74 -19.70
C ILE A 233 -2.03 16.52 -18.95
N PRO A 234 -3.30 16.42 -19.40
CA PRO A 234 -4.38 17.21 -18.81
C PRO A 234 -4.80 16.65 -17.45
N TYR A 235 -5.32 17.51 -16.58
CA TYR A 235 -5.82 17.07 -15.27
C TYR A 235 -6.96 16.05 -15.36
N SER A 236 -7.74 16.05 -16.45
CA SER A 236 -8.85 15.12 -16.69
C SER A 236 -8.43 13.65 -16.76
N VAL A 237 -7.12 13.33 -16.81
CA VAL A 237 -6.65 11.95 -16.69
C VAL A 237 -6.68 11.43 -15.26
N VAL A 238 -6.71 12.34 -14.26
CA VAL A 238 -6.82 11.93 -12.84
C VAL A 238 -8.19 11.30 -12.64
N GLU A 239 -8.21 10.08 -12.11
CA GLU A 239 -9.42 9.28 -11.89
C GLU A 239 -10.32 9.11 -13.14
N CYS A 240 -9.75 9.21 -14.34
CA CYS A 240 -10.52 8.94 -15.55
C CYS A 240 -11.04 7.47 -15.57
N PRO A 241 -12.08 7.18 -16.35
CA PRO A 241 -12.66 5.82 -16.39
C PRO A 241 -11.62 4.71 -16.60
N ALA A 242 -10.64 4.92 -17.48
CA ALA A 242 -9.59 3.94 -17.74
C ALA A 242 -8.72 3.67 -16.49
N HIS A 243 -8.38 4.70 -15.71
CA HIS A 243 -7.59 4.54 -14.48
C HIS A 243 -8.40 3.84 -13.38
N ARG A 244 -9.71 4.11 -13.29
CA ARG A 244 -10.58 3.42 -12.32
C ARG A 244 -10.78 1.95 -12.67
N GLU A 245 -10.93 1.61 -13.95
CA GLU A 245 -11.01 0.21 -14.37
C GLU A 245 -9.69 -0.52 -14.16
N LEU A 246 -8.54 0.12 -14.37
CA LEU A 246 -7.23 -0.46 -14.05
C LEU A 246 -7.06 -0.69 -12.53
N ALA A 247 -7.51 0.26 -11.70
CA ALA A 247 -7.51 0.10 -10.24
C ALA A 247 -8.42 -1.06 -9.79
N LEU A 248 -9.59 -1.21 -10.44
CA LEU A 248 -10.48 -2.34 -10.21
C LEU A 248 -9.83 -3.67 -10.60
N GLU A 249 -9.24 -3.76 -11.78
CA GLU A 249 -8.53 -4.96 -12.24
C GLU A 249 -7.40 -5.35 -11.28
N ALA A 250 -6.62 -4.37 -10.81
CA ALA A 250 -5.57 -4.60 -9.83
C ALA A 250 -6.13 -5.15 -8.50
N ALA A 251 -7.24 -4.59 -8.00
CA ALA A 251 -7.92 -5.07 -6.80
C ALA A 251 -8.45 -6.51 -6.98
N GLU A 252 -9.14 -6.81 -8.09
CA GLU A 252 -9.64 -8.14 -8.40
C GLU A 252 -8.53 -9.21 -8.44
N LYS A 253 -7.38 -8.87 -9.05
CA LYS A 253 -6.23 -9.76 -9.18
C LYS A 253 -5.41 -9.91 -7.90
N SER A 254 -5.56 -9.00 -6.94
CA SER A 254 -4.82 -9.04 -5.67
C SER A 254 -5.53 -9.82 -4.56
N MET A 255 -6.86 -9.92 -4.60
CA MET A 255 -7.65 -10.58 -3.56
C MET A 255 -7.43 -12.09 -3.57
N VAL A 256 -7.28 -12.66 -2.37
CA VAL A 256 -6.91 -14.08 -2.19
C VAL A 256 -8.05 -14.84 -1.52
N LEU A 257 -8.58 -15.83 -2.21
CA LEU A 257 -9.51 -16.79 -1.61
C LEU A 257 -8.71 -17.81 -0.81
N LEU A 258 -8.74 -17.69 0.53
CA LEU A 258 -7.99 -18.56 1.43
C LEU A 258 -8.71 -19.86 1.76
N LYS A 259 -10.05 -19.83 1.77
CA LYS A 259 -10.90 -20.99 2.04
C LYS A 259 -12.22 -20.87 1.28
N ASN A 260 -12.74 -21.99 0.76
CA ASN A 260 -14.09 -22.07 0.21
C ASN A 260 -14.62 -23.50 0.26
N ASP A 261 -15.52 -23.76 1.19
CA ASP A 261 -16.21 -25.04 1.34
C ASP A 261 -17.50 -25.08 0.48
N GLY A 262 -17.43 -24.54 -0.75
CA GLY A 262 -18.51 -24.57 -1.74
C GLY A 262 -19.60 -23.51 -1.53
N LEU A 263 -19.34 -22.44 -0.74
CA LEU A 263 -20.29 -21.35 -0.52
C LEU A 263 -20.18 -20.25 -1.58
N LEU A 264 -18.99 -20.01 -2.11
CA LEU A 264 -18.71 -19.02 -3.14
C LEU A 264 -18.50 -19.70 -4.51
N PRO A 265 -18.95 -19.07 -5.62
CA PRO A 265 -19.68 -17.80 -5.67
C PRO A 265 -21.12 -17.93 -5.21
N LEU A 266 -21.74 -16.81 -4.74
CA LEU A 266 -23.13 -16.77 -4.33
C LEU A 266 -24.06 -16.88 -5.54
N GLU A 267 -24.92 -17.88 -5.56
CA GLU A 267 -25.96 -18.05 -6.58
C GLU A 267 -27.25 -17.36 -6.13
N LEU A 268 -27.55 -16.21 -6.73
CA LEU A 268 -28.72 -15.40 -6.41
C LEU A 268 -29.85 -15.64 -7.39
N GLY A 269 -31.10 -15.62 -6.89
CA GLY A 269 -32.32 -15.57 -7.70
C GLY A 269 -32.88 -16.92 -8.20
N SER A 270 -32.05 -17.95 -8.32
CA SER A 270 -32.50 -19.32 -8.68
C SER A 270 -32.24 -20.33 -7.58
N GLY A 271 -31.57 -19.94 -6.52
CA GLY A 271 -31.06 -20.77 -5.44
C GLY A 271 -31.70 -20.46 -4.08
N ASP A 272 -31.06 -21.01 -3.05
CA ASP A 272 -31.53 -20.94 -1.66
C ASP A 272 -31.18 -19.60 -0.99
N VAL A 273 -30.42 -18.70 -1.66
CA VAL A 273 -29.97 -17.43 -1.08
C VAL A 273 -30.97 -16.31 -1.40
N ARG A 274 -31.81 -15.98 -0.43
CA ARG A 274 -32.81 -14.90 -0.49
C ARG A 274 -32.57 -13.77 0.49
N LYS A 275 -31.86 -14.05 1.58
CA LYS A 275 -31.52 -13.08 2.63
C LYS A 275 -30.04 -13.16 2.96
N ILE A 276 -29.39 -12.02 2.91
CA ILE A 276 -27.96 -11.89 3.19
C ILE A 276 -27.75 -10.91 4.36
N ALA A 277 -27.15 -11.38 5.44
CA ALA A 277 -26.70 -10.56 6.53
C ALA A 277 -25.32 -9.98 6.22
N LEU A 278 -25.17 -8.66 6.28
CA LEU A 278 -23.90 -7.96 6.21
C LEU A 278 -23.51 -7.51 7.63
N ILE A 279 -22.35 -7.93 8.13
CA ILE A 279 -21.95 -7.73 9.51
C ILE A 279 -20.57 -7.07 9.55
N GLY A 280 -20.47 -5.93 10.23
CA GLY A 280 -19.23 -5.18 10.40
C GLY A 280 -19.25 -3.79 9.76
N ASP A 281 -18.36 -2.91 10.24
CA ASP A 281 -18.30 -1.50 9.83
C ASP A 281 -17.67 -1.30 8.45
N ALA A 282 -16.85 -2.25 8.02
CA ALA A 282 -16.11 -2.18 6.77
C ALA A 282 -17.01 -2.13 5.51
N PHE A 283 -18.29 -2.46 5.62
CA PHE A 283 -19.25 -2.33 4.51
C PHE A 283 -19.52 -0.88 4.11
N ASN A 284 -19.38 0.07 5.02
CA ASN A 284 -19.66 1.49 4.77
C ASN A 284 -18.43 2.38 4.88
N THR A 285 -17.24 1.81 4.98
CA THR A 285 -15.97 2.53 5.06
C THR A 285 -14.99 2.03 4.02
N VAL A 286 -14.12 2.93 3.54
CA VAL A 286 -12.98 2.57 2.67
C VAL A 286 -11.70 2.91 3.41
N TYR A 287 -10.75 2.00 3.39
CA TYR A 287 -9.43 2.20 3.94
C TYR A 287 -8.39 2.16 2.82
N TYR A 288 -7.62 3.23 2.68
CA TYR A 288 -6.64 3.38 1.60
C TYR A 288 -5.21 3.10 2.05
N GLY A 289 -4.97 2.92 3.34
CA GLY A 289 -3.63 2.81 3.90
C GLY A 289 -2.96 4.16 4.14
N ASP A 290 -1.73 4.11 4.67
CA ASP A 290 -0.92 5.30 4.91
C ASP A 290 -0.47 5.94 3.58
N TYR A 291 -0.25 7.25 3.59
CA TYR A 291 0.22 8.03 2.43
C TYR A 291 -0.70 8.07 1.19
N SER A 292 -1.91 7.57 1.31
CA SER A 292 -2.89 7.61 0.22
C SER A 292 -3.65 8.94 0.18
N ALA A 293 -3.90 9.45 -1.01
CA ALA A 293 -4.88 10.51 -1.21
C ALA A 293 -6.30 9.93 -1.17
N SER A 294 -7.26 10.74 -0.74
CA SER A 294 -8.67 10.38 -0.89
C SER A 294 -9.09 10.62 -2.33
N PRO A 295 -9.66 9.62 -3.03
CA PRO A 295 -10.19 9.79 -4.37
C PRO A 295 -11.43 10.69 -4.36
N GLU A 296 -11.73 11.32 -5.51
CA GLU A 296 -12.96 12.10 -5.68
C GLU A 296 -14.20 11.18 -5.65
N ILE A 297 -14.06 9.96 -6.18
CA ILE A 297 -15.12 8.96 -6.21
C ILE A 297 -14.79 7.83 -5.25
N ASN A 298 -15.56 7.74 -4.16
CA ASN A 298 -15.50 6.70 -3.16
C ASN A 298 -16.70 5.75 -3.29
N GLU A 299 -16.46 4.50 -3.64
CA GLU A 299 -17.48 3.45 -3.65
C GLU A 299 -17.33 2.61 -2.37
N VAL A 300 -18.42 2.43 -1.63
CA VAL A 300 -18.45 1.56 -0.45
C VAL A 300 -19.07 0.21 -0.80
N LEU A 301 -18.67 -0.82 -0.08
CA LEU A 301 -19.11 -2.19 -0.37
C LEU A 301 -20.63 -2.36 -0.23
N TRP A 302 -21.25 -1.65 0.72
CA TRP A 302 -22.71 -1.65 0.87
C TRP A 302 -23.43 -1.24 -0.42
N ASP A 303 -23.03 -0.11 -1.03
CA ASP A 303 -23.67 0.41 -2.24
C ASP A 303 -23.43 -0.53 -3.42
N CYS A 304 -22.19 -1.00 -3.60
CA CYS A 304 -21.85 -1.94 -4.67
C CYS A 304 -22.65 -3.26 -4.60
N LEU A 305 -22.77 -3.84 -3.40
CA LEU A 305 -23.56 -5.05 -3.18
C LEU A 305 -25.05 -4.80 -3.40
N ARG A 306 -25.60 -3.73 -2.83
CA ARG A 306 -27.02 -3.39 -3.00
C ARG A 306 -27.38 -3.26 -4.49
N ASP A 307 -26.58 -2.55 -5.24
CA ASP A 307 -26.86 -2.30 -6.67
C ASP A 307 -26.65 -3.58 -7.49
N ALA A 308 -25.63 -4.39 -7.18
CA ALA A 308 -25.38 -5.64 -7.87
C ALA A 308 -26.38 -6.74 -7.51
N VAL A 309 -26.84 -6.82 -6.27
CA VAL A 309 -27.84 -7.81 -5.82
C VAL A 309 -29.25 -7.44 -6.32
N GLY A 310 -29.59 -6.14 -6.27
CA GLY A 310 -30.90 -5.64 -6.71
C GLY A 310 -32.06 -6.32 -5.97
N SER A 311 -33.05 -6.82 -6.72
CA SER A 311 -34.22 -7.52 -6.17
C SER A 311 -34.00 -9.03 -6.01
N ARG A 312 -32.83 -9.57 -6.31
CA ARG A 312 -32.55 -11.02 -6.27
C ARG A 312 -32.42 -11.58 -4.87
N ALA A 313 -32.03 -10.73 -3.89
CA ALA A 313 -32.00 -11.09 -2.48
C ALA A 313 -32.17 -9.82 -1.61
N GLU A 314 -32.66 -10.04 -0.38
CA GLU A 314 -32.76 -9.01 0.64
C GLU A 314 -31.41 -8.85 1.34
N LEU A 315 -30.90 -7.62 1.39
CA LEU A 315 -29.70 -7.27 2.14
C LEU A 315 -30.08 -6.57 3.44
N SER A 316 -29.57 -7.05 4.55
CA SER A 316 -29.67 -6.39 5.85
C SER A 316 -28.27 -6.24 6.46
N TRP A 317 -27.99 -5.08 7.05
CA TRP A 317 -26.68 -4.78 7.59
C TRP A 317 -26.74 -4.44 9.08
N VAL A 318 -25.75 -4.95 9.82
CA VAL A 318 -25.46 -4.56 11.21
C VAL A 318 -23.94 -4.35 11.35
N GLY A 319 -23.55 -3.18 11.84
CA GLY A 319 -22.18 -2.84 12.22
C GLY A 319 -22.13 -2.42 13.68
N GLU A 320 -20.93 -2.20 14.20
CA GLU A 320 -20.81 -1.37 15.39
C GLU A 320 -21.36 0.01 15.03
N ARG A 321 -22.08 0.66 15.97
CA ARG A 321 -22.56 2.02 15.77
C ARG A 321 -21.44 2.85 15.19
N THR A 322 -21.65 3.36 13.99
CA THR A 322 -20.67 4.09 13.20
C THR A 322 -19.83 4.99 14.08
N LYS A 323 -18.52 4.76 14.07
CA LYS A 323 -17.57 5.77 14.54
C LYS A 323 -17.92 7.05 13.81
N GLU A 324 -17.84 8.17 14.54
CA GLU A 324 -17.87 9.49 13.92
C GLU A 324 -16.92 9.50 12.71
N GLU A 325 -17.44 9.74 11.53
CA GLU A 325 -16.65 9.90 10.31
C GLU A 325 -16.75 11.34 9.80
N THR A 326 -15.71 11.83 9.15
CA THR A 326 -15.79 13.08 8.40
C THR A 326 -16.85 12.93 7.33
N VAL A 327 -17.70 13.95 7.12
CA VAL A 327 -18.77 13.88 6.12
C VAL A 327 -18.15 13.57 4.75
N PRO A 328 -18.43 12.40 4.15
CA PRO A 328 -17.77 11.95 2.93
C PRO A 328 -18.09 12.85 1.73
N SER A 329 -17.08 13.12 0.90
CA SER A 329 -17.20 13.99 -0.27
C SER A 329 -18.27 13.55 -1.27
N ARG A 330 -18.52 12.23 -1.39
CA ARG A 330 -19.54 11.67 -2.28
C ARG A 330 -20.97 12.14 -1.98
N TYR A 331 -21.22 12.60 -0.77
CA TYR A 331 -22.52 13.16 -0.36
C TYR A 331 -22.55 14.69 -0.37
N LEU A 332 -21.45 15.30 -0.77
CA LEU A 332 -21.26 16.75 -0.83
C LEU A 332 -20.98 17.16 -2.26
N SER A 333 -21.74 18.09 -2.80
CA SER A 333 -21.50 18.59 -4.15
C SER A 333 -21.52 20.10 -4.20
N ARG A 334 -20.69 20.66 -5.04
CA ARG A 334 -20.69 22.08 -5.30
C ARG A 334 -21.85 22.43 -6.23
N ARG A 335 -22.49 23.56 -5.97
CA ARG A 335 -23.49 24.11 -6.86
C ARG A 335 -22.98 25.43 -7.47
N VAL A 336 -23.07 25.54 -8.79
CA VAL A 336 -22.79 26.78 -9.52
C VAL A 336 -24.09 27.28 -10.13
N GLY A 337 -24.55 28.46 -9.67
CA GLY A 337 -25.87 28.96 -10.05
C GLY A 337 -27.00 28.06 -9.56
N GLU A 338 -27.86 27.63 -10.48
CA GLU A 338 -28.95 26.67 -10.18
C GLU A 338 -28.65 25.24 -10.50
N ALA A 339 -27.45 24.94 -11.09
CA ALA A 339 -27.03 23.60 -11.51
C ALA A 339 -25.85 23.10 -10.69
N HIS A 340 -25.80 21.77 -10.45
CA HIS A 340 -24.61 21.09 -9.96
C HIS A 340 -23.56 21.04 -11.07
N ASP A 341 -22.32 21.38 -10.74
CA ASP A 341 -21.18 21.29 -11.68
C ASP A 341 -20.47 19.93 -11.64
N GLY A 342 -20.97 18.97 -10.85
CA GLY A 342 -20.37 17.65 -10.67
C GLY A 342 -19.10 17.62 -9.80
N ILE A 343 -18.71 18.75 -9.22
CA ILE A 343 -17.54 18.83 -8.34
C ILE A 343 -17.98 18.50 -6.92
N LEU A 344 -17.32 17.48 -6.31
CA LEU A 344 -17.62 17.01 -4.96
C LEU A 344 -16.96 17.90 -3.90
N GLY A 345 -17.55 17.90 -2.69
CA GLY A 345 -17.01 18.60 -1.52
C GLY A 345 -17.54 20.03 -1.34
N PHE A 346 -16.78 20.86 -0.63
CA PHE A 346 -17.11 22.24 -0.29
C PHE A 346 -16.37 23.25 -1.15
N THR A 347 -17.02 24.33 -1.51
CA THR A 347 -16.32 25.56 -1.90
C THR A 347 -15.89 26.29 -0.64
N GLY A 348 -14.59 26.39 -0.40
CA GLY A 348 -13.99 27.10 0.74
C GLY A 348 -13.48 28.47 0.34
N GLU A 349 -14.02 29.51 0.96
CA GLU A 349 -13.57 30.90 0.86
C GLU A 349 -12.85 31.28 2.15
N TYR A 350 -11.60 31.72 2.06
CA TYR A 350 -10.76 32.05 3.20
C TYR A 350 -10.39 33.52 3.21
N TYR A 351 -10.52 34.16 4.35
CA TYR A 351 -10.37 35.59 4.52
C TYR A 351 -9.28 35.92 5.54
N ALA A 352 -8.48 36.95 5.26
CA ALA A 352 -7.46 37.45 6.20
C ALA A 352 -8.06 38.48 7.17
N ASP A 353 -9.20 38.15 7.78
CA ASP A 353 -9.94 38.97 8.71
C ASP A 353 -10.65 38.13 9.81
N LYS A 354 -11.42 38.81 10.69
CA LYS A 354 -12.15 38.14 11.80
C LYS A 354 -13.63 37.89 11.52
N GLU A 355 -14.15 38.28 10.35
CA GLU A 355 -15.60 38.32 10.09
C GLU A 355 -16.02 37.63 8.78
N ALA A 356 -15.08 37.08 8.00
CA ALA A 356 -15.31 36.50 6.68
C ALA A 356 -16.02 37.44 5.71
N VAL A 357 -15.54 38.67 5.60
CA VAL A 357 -16.12 39.73 4.74
C VAL A 357 -15.12 40.25 3.71
N GLY A 358 -15.63 40.82 2.61
CA GLY A 358 -14.80 41.38 1.54
C GLY A 358 -14.30 40.31 0.54
N THR A 359 -13.11 40.55 -0.04
CA THR A 359 -12.53 39.66 -1.05
C THR A 359 -11.75 38.50 -0.35
N PRO A 360 -12.03 37.25 -0.66
CA PRO A 360 -11.29 36.12 -0.09
C PRO A 360 -9.80 36.19 -0.45
N LEU A 361 -8.94 35.87 0.51
CA LEU A 361 -7.51 35.64 0.30
C LEU A 361 -7.27 34.40 -0.59
N LEU A 362 -8.14 33.40 -0.45
CA LEU A 362 -8.08 32.15 -1.17
C LEU A 362 -9.49 31.59 -1.36
N VAL A 363 -9.80 31.12 -2.56
CA VAL A 363 -10.97 30.26 -2.83
C VAL A 363 -10.46 28.94 -3.35
N ARG A 364 -10.89 27.84 -2.74
CA ARG A 364 -10.49 26.49 -3.18
C ARG A 364 -11.60 25.47 -2.97
N GLN A 365 -11.45 24.32 -3.57
CA GLN A 365 -12.28 23.15 -3.32
C GLN A 365 -11.70 22.34 -2.17
N ASP A 366 -12.47 22.17 -1.10
CA ASP A 366 -12.16 21.26 0.01
C ASP A 366 -13.05 20.02 -0.10
N LEU A 367 -12.47 18.87 -0.42
CA LEU A 367 -13.25 17.62 -0.58
C LEU A 367 -14.01 17.25 0.69
N VAL A 368 -13.39 17.46 1.83
CA VAL A 368 -13.97 17.27 3.17
C VAL A 368 -13.47 18.36 4.11
N LEU A 369 -14.20 18.63 5.17
CA LEU A 369 -13.68 19.46 6.26
C LEU A 369 -13.00 18.53 7.29
N ASP A 370 -11.71 18.31 7.10
CA ASP A 370 -10.81 17.62 8.03
C ASP A 370 -9.35 17.98 7.71
N PHE A 371 -8.95 19.17 8.11
CA PHE A 371 -7.61 19.69 7.82
C PHE A 371 -7.16 20.76 8.82
N VAL A 372 -5.86 21.09 8.78
CA VAL A 372 -5.26 22.20 9.52
C VAL A 372 -4.97 23.33 8.53
N PRO A 373 -5.62 24.50 8.63
CA PRO A 373 -5.41 25.61 7.68
C PRO A 373 -3.96 26.03 7.50
N ALA A 374 -3.14 26.00 8.57
CA ALA A 374 -1.72 26.37 8.52
C ALA A 374 -0.85 25.42 7.66
N MET A 375 -1.37 24.31 7.20
CA MET A 375 -0.69 23.46 6.22
C MET A 375 -0.68 24.08 4.82
N ASP A 376 -1.53 25.07 4.56
CA ASP A 376 -1.53 25.89 3.35
C ASP A 376 -0.63 27.11 3.52
N ASP A 377 0.31 27.32 2.58
CA ASP A 377 1.29 28.42 2.65
C ASP A 377 0.66 29.82 2.64
N LYS A 378 -0.51 29.99 2.00
CA LYS A 378 -1.24 31.26 1.98
C LYS A 378 -1.97 31.55 3.28
N LEU A 379 -2.39 30.49 4.00
CA LEU A 379 -3.18 30.61 5.21
C LEU A 379 -2.34 30.64 6.49
N LYS A 380 -1.15 30.03 6.49
CA LYS A 380 -0.30 29.91 7.68
C LYS A 380 0.17 31.24 8.27
N SER A 381 0.32 32.26 7.43
CA SER A 381 0.81 33.60 7.80
C SER A 381 -0.31 34.60 8.17
N ALA A 382 -1.58 34.21 8.00
CA ALA A 382 -2.70 35.04 8.34
C ALA A 382 -2.79 35.21 9.87
N LYS A 383 -2.71 36.49 10.33
CA LYS A 383 -2.87 36.82 11.77
C LYS A 383 -4.29 36.55 12.25
N ASP A 384 -5.24 36.93 11.43
CA ASP A 384 -6.67 36.72 11.63
C ASP A 384 -7.13 35.87 10.43
N LEU A 385 -7.77 34.78 10.67
CA LEU A 385 -8.26 33.89 9.64
C LEU A 385 -9.75 33.62 9.85
N SER A 386 -10.52 33.77 8.80
CA SER A 386 -11.92 33.36 8.77
C SER A 386 -12.16 32.54 7.50
N ALA A 387 -13.16 31.70 7.52
CA ALA A 387 -13.56 30.95 6.33
C ALA A 387 -15.06 30.69 6.29
N ARG A 388 -15.55 30.56 5.06
CA ARG A 388 -16.89 30.10 4.74
C ARG A 388 -16.80 28.93 3.78
N TRP A 389 -17.46 27.82 4.12
CA TRP A 389 -17.57 26.63 3.28
C TRP A 389 -19.02 26.42 2.90
N THR A 390 -19.26 26.23 1.62
CA THR A 390 -20.60 25.97 1.08
C THR A 390 -20.63 24.68 0.28
N SER A 391 -21.69 23.89 0.44
CA SER A 391 -21.92 22.65 -0.28
C SER A 391 -23.41 22.32 -0.35
N VAL A 392 -23.76 21.34 -1.16
CA VAL A 392 -25.06 20.67 -1.14
C VAL A 392 -24.86 19.25 -0.64
N LEU A 393 -25.48 18.92 0.48
CA LEU A 393 -25.46 17.59 1.07
C LEU A 393 -26.65 16.79 0.56
N GLN A 394 -26.40 15.62 -0.05
CA GLN A 394 -27.42 14.64 -0.37
C GLN A 394 -27.42 13.52 0.65
N ALA A 395 -28.52 13.37 1.39
CA ALA A 395 -28.59 12.37 2.46
C ALA A 395 -28.68 10.93 1.90
N PRO A 396 -27.78 10.01 2.29
CA PRO A 396 -27.83 8.60 1.83
C PRO A 396 -28.96 7.77 2.46
N LEU A 397 -29.43 8.17 3.65
CA LEU A 397 -30.46 7.46 4.42
C LEU A 397 -31.51 8.43 4.94
N THR A 398 -32.73 7.94 5.18
CA THR A 398 -33.75 8.71 5.94
C THR A 398 -33.58 8.43 7.43
N GLY A 399 -33.49 9.49 8.24
CA GLY A 399 -33.45 9.37 9.70
C GLY A 399 -32.73 10.52 10.36
N ARG A 400 -32.43 10.36 11.66
CA ARG A 400 -31.77 11.39 12.48
C ARG A 400 -30.26 11.24 12.42
N TYR A 401 -29.58 12.24 11.86
CA TYR A 401 -28.12 12.35 11.79
C TYR A 401 -27.59 13.11 12.99
N SER A 402 -26.50 12.66 13.58
CA SER A 402 -25.74 13.39 14.58
C SER A 402 -24.50 13.97 13.93
N PHE A 403 -24.40 15.31 13.88
CA PHE A 403 -23.24 16.01 13.35
C PHE A 403 -22.35 16.50 14.48
N MET A 404 -21.05 16.52 14.25
CA MET A 404 -20.06 17.10 15.16
C MET A 404 -19.15 18.06 14.42
N PHE A 405 -18.81 19.16 15.08
CA PHE A 405 -17.84 20.13 14.60
C PHE A 405 -16.68 20.28 15.58
N GLU A 406 -15.49 20.33 15.03
CA GLU A 406 -14.26 20.68 15.73
C GLU A 406 -13.55 21.82 14.99
N GLY A 407 -13.11 22.85 15.72
CA GLY A 407 -12.42 24.01 15.13
C GLY A 407 -12.04 25.05 16.17
N SER A 408 -11.98 26.31 15.76
CA SER A 408 -11.73 27.45 16.64
C SER A 408 -12.46 28.70 16.13
N GLY A 409 -12.50 29.76 16.94
CA GLY A 409 -13.16 31.00 16.62
C GLY A 409 -14.68 30.98 16.88
N ARG A 410 -15.42 31.80 16.18
CA ARG A 410 -16.89 31.84 16.20
C ARG A 410 -17.40 31.02 15.04
N VAL A 411 -18.10 29.93 15.34
CA VAL A 411 -18.59 28.97 14.35
C VAL A 411 -20.09 29.06 14.24
N SER A 412 -20.60 29.09 13.01
CA SER A 412 -22.02 29.00 12.68
C SER A 412 -22.21 27.98 11.56
N ILE A 413 -23.11 27.01 11.75
CA ILE A 413 -23.48 26.07 10.70
C ILE A 413 -24.94 26.27 10.37
N ARG A 414 -25.23 26.42 9.07
CA ARG A 414 -26.58 26.57 8.54
C ARG A 414 -26.89 25.39 7.61
N ILE A 415 -28.11 24.92 7.72
CA ILE A 415 -28.70 23.96 6.78
C ILE A 415 -29.98 24.58 6.22
N ASP A 416 -30.08 24.72 4.90
CA ASP A 416 -31.17 25.42 4.20
C ASP A 416 -31.46 26.81 4.81
N GLY A 417 -30.40 27.55 5.08
CA GLY A 417 -30.44 28.91 5.65
C GLY A 417 -30.76 28.97 7.16
N LYS A 418 -31.17 27.85 7.81
CA LYS A 418 -31.47 27.81 9.25
C LYS A 418 -30.19 27.51 10.05
N VAL A 419 -29.92 28.29 11.10
CA VAL A 419 -28.82 28.04 12.02
C VAL A 419 -29.13 26.80 12.84
N VAL A 420 -28.33 25.75 12.64
CA VAL A 420 -28.44 24.46 13.36
C VAL A 420 -27.39 24.32 14.45
N PHE A 421 -26.28 25.04 14.33
CA PHE A 421 -25.22 25.09 15.32
C PHE A 421 -24.60 26.49 15.37
N ARG A 422 -24.34 27.00 16.57
CA ARG A 422 -23.57 28.23 16.80
C ARG A 422 -22.80 28.13 18.10
N LYS A 423 -21.48 28.32 18.03
CA LYS A 423 -20.62 28.35 19.22
C LYS A 423 -19.40 29.22 18.96
N GLY A 424 -18.86 29.85 20.00
CA GLY A 424 -17.67 30.69 19.92
C GLY A 424 -16.72 30.41 21.07
N SER A 425 -15.41 30.43 20.76
CA SER A 425 -14.35 30.34 21.77
C SER A 425 -13.04 30.84 21.17
N ASN A 426 -12.23 31.52 21.96
CA ASN A 426 -10.84 31.85 21.60
C ASN A 426 -9.90 30.62 21.69
N GLN A 427 -10.43 29.47 22.15
CA GLN A 427 -9.77 28.18 22.21
C GLN A 427 -10.45 27.19 21.26
N LYS A 428 -10.25 25.91 21.47
CA LYS A 428 -10.88 24.84 20.70
C LYS A 428 -12.41 24.87 20.89
N VAL A 429 -13.13 24.88 19.75
CA VAL A 429 -14.59 24.73 19.70
C VAL A 429 -14.91 23.27 19.34
N ARG A 430 -15.67 22.63 20.18
CA ARG A 430 -16.29 21.31 19.88
C ARG A 430 -17.78 21.37 20.20
N GLY A 431 -18.58 20.76 19.37
CA GLY A 431 -20.01 20.62 19.64
C GLY A 431 -20.70 19.73 18.63
N SER A 432 -21.90 19.29 19.02
CA SER A 432 -22.75 18.42 18.20
C SER A 432 -24.15 18.98 18.06
N PHE A 433 -24.82 18.57 16.98
CA PHE A 433 -26.23 18.85 16.73
C PHE A 433 -26.86 17.68 15.98
N GLU A 434 -28.17 17.56 16.04
CA GLU A 434 -28.90 16.49 15.36
C GLU A 434 -29.88 17.06 14.35
N LEU A 435 -30.03 16.38 13.20
CA LEU A 435 -30.96 16.75 12.15
C LEU A 435 -31.66 15.51 11.57
N PRO A 436 -32.98 15.53 11.36
CA PRO A 436 -33.67 14.57 10.53
C PRO A 436 -33.44 14.92 9.05
N LEU A 437 -32.87 13.95 8.30
CA LEU A 437 -32.66 14.08 6.85
C LEU A 437 -33.42 12.98 6.13
N VAL A 438 -33.80 13.22 4.87
CA VAL A 438 -34.53 12.25 4.02
C VAL A 438 -33.62 11.78 2.90
N LYS A 439 -33.58 10.46 2.67
CA LYS A 439 -32.75 9.83 1.63
C LYS A 439 -32.98 10.49 0.26
N GLY A 440 -31.86 10.85 -0.38
CA GLY A 440 -31.85 11.45 -1.72
C GLY A 440 -32.24 12.92 -1.76
N GLN A 441 -32.74 13.49 -0.65
CA GLN A 441 -33.02 14.91 -0.58
C GLN A 441 -31.71 15.70 -0.42
N GLU A 442 -31.66 16.85 -1.10
CA GLU A 442 -30.54 17.78 -1.06
C GLU A 442 -30.77 18.85 0.01
N TYR A 443 -29.70 19.22 0.71
CA TYR A 443 -29.69 20.22 1.77
C TYR A 443 -28.53 21.20 1.54
N GLN A 444 -28.80 22.48 1.49
CA GLN A 444 -27.74 23.49 1.41
C GLN A 444 -27.00 23.57 2.74
N VAL A 445 -25.69 23.36 2.73
CA VAL A 445 -24.83 23.42 3.90
C VAL A 445 -23.92 24.64 3.80
N GLU A 446 -23.94 25.47 4.83
CA GLU A 446 -22.98 26.54 5.01
C GLU A 446 -22.31 26.39 6.38
N VAL A 447 -20.99 26.35 6.39
CA VAL A 447 -20.16 26.40 7.60
C VAL A 447 -19.35 27.68 7.57
N GLU A 448 -19.47 28.50 8.61
CA GLU A 448 -18.70 29.73 8.77
C GLU A 448 -17.91 29.66 10.07
N ALA A 449 -16.61 29.96 10.01
CA ALA A 449 -15.76 30.05 11.17
C ALA A 449 -14.94 31.36 11.12
N CYS A 450 -15.23 32.28 12.05
CA CYS A 450 -14.65 33.60 12.11
C CYS A 450 -13.62 33.73 13.23
N GLY A 451 -12.45 34.31 12.91
CA GLY A 451 -11.36 34.47 13.88
C GLY A 451 -10.74 33.11 14.30
N MET A 452 -10.57 32.20 13.35
CA MET A 452 -9.95 30.91 13.57
C MET A 452 -8.45 31.01 13.88
N LYS A 453 -7.93 29.99 14.54
CA LYS A 453 -6.48 29.74 14.64
C LYS A 453 -6.06 28.78 13.51
N ALA A 454 -5.22 29.26 12.61
CA ALA A 454 -4.77 28.49 11.46
C ALA A 454 -4.10 27.15 11.83
N GLN A 455 -3.51 27.04 13.02
CA GLN A 455 -2.83 25.83 13.53
C GLN A 455 -3.78 24.78 14.11
N GLN A 456 -5.08 25.07 14.24
CA GLN A 456 -6.05 24.11 14.78
C GLN A 456 -6.80 23.40 13.66
N THR A 457 -7.08 22.14 13.88
CA THR A 457 -7.89 21.32 12.96
C THR A 457 -9.28 21.94 12.80
N VAL A 458 -9.78 21.97 11.55
CA VAL A 458 -11.18 22.20 11.23
C VAL A 458 -11.75 20.88 10.76
N ARG A 459 -12.80 20.38 11.42
CA ARG A 459 -13.45 19.11 11.08
C ARG A 459 -14.96 19.22 11.20
N LEU A 460 -15.67 18.77 10.16
CA LEU A 460 -17.09 18.47 10.22
C LEU A 460 -17.28 16.98 10.02
N SER A 461 -17.81 16.32 11.02
CA SER A 461 -18.10 14.90 11.00
C SER A 461 -19.58 14.65 11.25
N TRP A 462 -20.00 13.44 10.94
CA TRP A 462 -21.35 12.99 11.17
C TRP A 462 -21.43 11.54 11.61
N ARG A 463 -22.59 11.17 12.14
CA ARG A 463 -23.06 9.79 12.30
C ARG A 463 -24.40 9.70 11.59
N PRO A 464 -24.51 8.99 10.45
CA PRO A 464 -25.79 8.74 9.80
C PRO A 464 -26.75 8.00 10.72
N PRO A 465 -28.07 8.08 10.48
CA PRO A 465 -29.02 7.29 11.23
C PRO A 465 -28.71 5.81 11.01
N PHE A 466 -28.67 5.09 12.08
CA PHE A 466 -28.53 3.64 12.08
C PHE A 466 -29.84 3.06 12.59
N ASP A 467 -30.57 2.33 11.73
CA ASP A 467 -31.76 1.60 12.13
C ASP A 467 -31.30 0.24 12.67
N ASP A 468 -30.80 0.25 13.91
CA ASP A 468 -30.33 -0.98 14.55
C ASP A 468 -31.48 -1.88 15.03
N LYS A 469 -32.75 -1.49 14.86
CA LYS A 469 -33.96 -2.21 15.33
C LYS A 469 -33.71 -3.12 16.53
N GLY A 470 -32.61 -2.93 17.25
CA GLY A 470 -32.13 -3.82 18.31
C GLY A 470 -31.71 -5.21 17.80
N ILE A 471 -31.33 -5.33 16.51
CA ILE A 471 -30.87 -6.59 15.94
C ILE A 471 -29.37 -6.75 16.25
N THR A 472 -29.04 -7.85 16.91
CA THR A 472 -27.62 -8.21 17.11
C THR A 472 -27.05 -8.90 15.88
N PRO A 473 -25.71 -8.90 15.68
CA PRO A 473 -25.06 -9.65 14.62
C PRO A 473 -25.49 -11.11 14.53
N GLU A 474 -25.60 -11.79 15.68
CA GLU A 474 -26.00 -13.20 15.77
C GLU A 474 -27.43 -13.40 15.34
N LYS A 475 -28.34 -12.50 15.75
CA LYS A 475 -29.75 -12.58 15.36
C LYS A 475 -29.90 -12.36 13.87
N LEU A 476 -29.25 -11.36 13.30
CA LEU A 476 -29.29 -11.10 11.86
C LEU A 476 -28.72 -12.27 11.06
N ALA A 477 -27.57 -12.82 11.49
CA ALA A 477 -26.99 -13.99 10.89
C ALA A 477 -27.93 -15.20 10.89
N LYS A 478 -28.59 -15.46 12.03
CA LYS A 478 -29.53 -16.58 12.21
C LYS A 478 -30.79 -16.46 11.33
N GLU A 479 -31.25 -15.23 11.06
CA GLU A 479 -32.45 -14.93 10.26
C GLU A 479 -32.16 -14.85 8.75
N SER A 480 -30.89 -15.04 8.35
CA SER A 480 -30.42 -14.94 6.96
C SER A 480 -29.92 -16.27 6.41
N ASP A 481 -29.96 -16.46 5.10
CA ASP A 481 -29.48 -17.67 4.44
C ASP A 481 -27.95 -17.70 4.40
N VAL A 482 -27.32 -16.52 4.28
CA VAL A 482 -25.87 -16.32 4.28
C VAL A 482 -25.53 -15.12 5.16
N ALA A 483 -24.45 -15.24 5.94
CA ALA A 483 -23.84 -14.14 6.66
C ALA A 483 -22.50 -13.77 6.03
N ILE A 484 -22.28 -12.50 5.74
CA ILE A 484 -21.00 -11.96 5.28
C ILE A 484 -20.46 -11.06 6.39
N LEU A 485 -19.35 -11.48 6.99
CA LEU A 485 -18.67 -10.74 8.05
C LEU A 485 -17.42 -10.10 7.47
N PHE A 486 -17.32 -8.78 7.50
CA PHE A 486 -16.15 -8.05 7.02
C PHE A 486 -15.42 -7.34 8.16
N LEU A 487 -14.22 -7.80 8.45
CA LEU A 487 -13.36 -7.27 9.49
C LEU A 487 -12.11 -6.63 8.91
N ARG A 488 -11.68 -5.51 9.50
CA ARG A 488 -10.42 -4.84 9.20
C ARG A 488 -9.52 -4.82 10.40
N ASP A 489 -8.22 -4.84 10.10
CA ASP A 489 -7.17 -4.53 11.06
C ASP A 489 -6.44 -3.26 10.59
N ASP A 490 -6.54 -2.20 11.38
CA ASP A 490 -5.98 -0.88 11.10
C ASP A 490 -4.69 -0.62 11.89
N ASN A 491 -4.07 -1.67 12.45
CA ASN A 491 -2.87 -1.54 13.31
C ASN A 491 -1.55 -1.43 12.53
N SER A 492 -1.58 -1.40 11.21
CA SER A 492 -0.40 -1.16 10.38
C SER A 492 -0.13 0.35 10.31
N SER A 493 1.07 0.78 10.68
CA SER A 493 1.40 2.22 10.70
C SER A 493 2.90 2.46 10.70
N GLU A 494 3.32 3.51 10.00
CA GLU A 494 4.66 4.05 10.16
C GLU A 494 4.89 4.53 11.60
N GLY A 495 6.09 4.32 12.12
CA GLY A 495 6.53 4.73 13.45
C GLY A 495 6.20 3.74 14.57
N ARG A 496 5.50 2.65 14.28
CA ARG A 496 5.14 1.65 15.29
C ARG A 496 5.07 0.25 14.71
N ASP A 497 5.82 -0.69 15.28
CA ASP A 497 5.69 -2.12 15.01
C ASP A 497 4.48 -2.72 15.72
N ARG A 498 3.95 -3.80 15.17
CA ARG A 498 2.90 -4.60 15.82
C ARG A 498 3.45 -5.26 17.08
N LYS A 499 2.64 -5.26 18.12
CA LYS A 499 2.95 -5.97 19.36
C LYS A 499 2.89 -7.48 19.16
N ASP A 500 1.90 -7.94 18.41
CA ASP A 500 1.62 -9.33 18.07
C ASP A 500 0.88 -9.42 16.72
N LEU A 501 0.60 -10.64 16.27
CA LEU A 501 -0.10 -10.93 15.02
C LEU A 501 -1.56 -11.35 15.22
N HIS A 502 -2.15 -11.06 16.36
CA HIS A 502 -3.52 -11.49 16.66
C HIS A 502 -4.56 -10.50 16.15
N TRP A 503 -5.69 -11.03 15.74
CA TRP A 503 -6.93 -10.26 15.64
C TRP A 503 -7.42 -9.90 17.04
N GLY A 504 -8.14 -8.80 17.18
CA GLY A 504 -8.72 -8.40 18.46
C GLY A 504 -9.64 -9.47 19.05
N GLU A 505 -9.60 -9.67 20.37
CA GLU A 505 -10.45 -10.68 21.05
C GLU A 505 -11.94 -10.51 20.74
N ALA A 506 -12.43 -9.26 20.67
CA ALA A 506 -13.81 -8.95 20.32
C ALA A 506 -14.14 -9.37 18.88
N GLN A 507 -13.20 -9.23 17.94
CA GLN A 507 -13.37 -9.66 16.56
C GLN A 507 -13.39 -11.19 16.45
N ILE A 508 -12.53 -11.89 17.18
CA ILE A 508 -12.52 -13.36 17.23
C ILE A 508 -13.84 -13.88 17.83
N GLU A 509 -14.31 -13.26 18.89
CA GLU A 509 -15.58 -13.62 19.52
C GLU A 509 -16.76 -13.36 18.58
N LEU A 510 -16.75 -12.26 17.84
CA LEU A 510 -17.78 -11.95 16.83
C LEU A 510 -17.80 -13.03 15.72
N ILE A 511 -16.63 -13.45 15.24
CA ILE A 511 -16.53 -14.54 14.25
C ILE A 511 -17.19 -15.81 14.79
N ARG A 512 -16.88 -16.20 16.04
CA ARG A 512 -17.46 -17.40 16.66
C ARG A 512 -18.97 -17.34 16.74
N LYS A 513 -19.50 -16.25 17.29
CA LYS A 513 -20.95 -16.07 17.47
C LYS A 513 -21.71 -16.05 16.16
N VAL A 514 -21.17 -15.35 15.14
CA VAL A 514 -21.79 -15.28 13.83
C VAL A 514 -21.77 -16.64 13.14
N THR A 515 -20.65 -17.36 13.16
CA THR A 515 -20.53 -18.68 12.55
C THR A 515 -21.32 -19.76 13.27
N GLU A 516 -21.50 -19.65 14.60
CA GLU A 516 -22.40 -20.53 15.36
C GLU A 516 -23.87 -20.26 15.02
N ALA A 517 -24.24 -18.99 14.85
CA ALA A 517 -25.61 -18.60 14.49
C ALA A 517 -25.95 -18.96 13.02
N ASN A 518 -24.98 -18.86 12.11
CA ASN A 518 -25.12 -19.20 10.70
C ASN A 518 -23.86 -19.88 10.15
N PRO A 519 -23.88 -21.22 9.94
CA PRO A 519 -22.76 -21.93 9.35
C PRO A 519 -22.41 -21.49 7.92
N ASN A 520 -23.36 -20.89 7.17
CA ASN A 520 -23.10 -20.31 5.85
C ASN A 520 -22.48 -18.90 6.00
N THR A 521 -21.38 -18.82 6.70
CA THR A 521 -20.65 -17.54 6.90
C THR A 521 -19.48 -17.42 5.94
N ILE A 522 -19.39 -16.26 5.28
CA ILE A 522 -18.26 -15.77 4.52
C ILE A 522 -17.52 -14.74 5.38
N LEU A 523 -16.23 -14.94 5.60
CA LEU A 523 -15.39 -14.01 6.32
C LEU A 523 -14.50 -13.24 5.32
N ILE A 524 -14.62 -11.93 5.29
CA ILE A 524 -13.75 -11.03 4.54
C ILE A 524 -12.76 -10.39 5.50
N LEU A 525 -11.48 -10.44 5.16
CA LEU A 525 -10.40 -9.93 5.99
C LEU A 525 -9.63 -8.84 5.24
N GLY A 526 -9.61 -7.63 5.81
CA GLY A 526 -8.79 -6.51 5.34
C GLY A 526 -7.66 -6.24 6.33
N SER A 527 -6.42 -6.56 5.96
CA SER A 527 -5.24 -6.29 6.77
C SER A 527 -4.02 -6.07 5.88
N GLY A 528 -3.13 -5.15 6.28
CA GLY A 528 -1.84 -4.95 5.59
C GLY A 528 -0.76 -5.96 5.97
N SER A 529 -1.06 -6.94 6.84
CA SER A 529 -0.12 -7.98 7.31
C SER A 529 -0.81 -9.34 7.37
N PRO A 530 -0.06 -10.46 7.24
CA PRO A 530 -0.59 -11.80 7.40
C PRO A 530 -0.80 -12.11 8.90
N LEU A 531 -2.00 -11.78 9.40
CA LEU A 531 -2.36 -12.02 10.80
C LEU A 531 -2.71 -13.49 11.06
N MET A 532 -2.68 -13.87 12.33
CA MET A 532 -2.97 -15.24 12.78
C MET A 532 -4.44 -15.60 12.58
N LEU A 533 -4.71 -16.65 11.81
CA LEU A 533 -6.05 -17.15 11.54
C LEU A 533 -6.39 -18.44 12.30
N ALA A 534 -5.41 -19.04 12.97
CA ALA A 534 -5.58 -20.31 13.69
C ALA A 534 -6.78 -20.35 14.64
N PRO A 535 -7.14 -19.28 15.37
CA PRO A 535 -8.27 -19.31 16.29
C PRO A 535 -9.65 -19.53 15.62
N PHE A 536 -9.78 -19.25 14.32
CA PHE A 536 -11.08 -19.22 13.66
C PHE A 536 -11.10 -19.72 12.19
N VAL A 537 -9.95 -20.08 11.60
CA VAL A 537 -9.87 -20.47 10.18
C VAL A 537 -10.83 -21.60 9.78
N ARG A 538 -11.19 -22.48 10.72
CA ARG A 538 -12.09 -23.61 10.48
C ARG A 538 -13.57 -23.24 10.56
N LEU A 539 -13.91 -22.09 11.16
CA LEU A 539 -15.31 -21.75 11.48
C LEU A 539 -16.10 -21.30 10.22
N PRO A 540 -15.68 -20.26 9.44
CA PRO A 540 -16.44 -19.83 8.28
C PRO A 540 -16.30 -20.82 7.12
N LYS A 541 -17.32 -20.93 6.27
CA LYS A 541 -17.28 -21.73 5.04
C LYS A 541 -16.36 -21.15 3.97
N ALA A 542 -16.22 -19.81 3.91
CA ALA A 542 -15.33 -19.15 2.99
C ALA A 542 -14.55 -18.03 3.70
N ILE A 543 -13.29 -17.82 3.30
CA ILE A 543 -12.43 -16.73 3.76
C ILE A 543 -11.81 -16.05 2.55
N LEU A 544 -12.10 -14.76 2.38
CA LEU A 544 -11.53 -13.89 1.36
C LEU A 544 -10.63 -12.85 2.03
N ASN A 545 -9.34 -12.86 1.72
CA ASN A 545 -8.40 -11.84 2.17
C ASN A 545 -8.27 -10.76 1.09
N VAL A 546 -8.62 -9.53 1.43
CA VAL A 546 -8.70 -8.41 0.47
C VAL A 546 -7.56 -7.40 0.62
N TRP A 547 -6.67 -7.60 1.59
CA TRP A 547 -5.56 -6.69 1.90
C TRP A 547 -6.07 -5.25 2.14
N ILE A 548 -5.50 -4.30 1.38
CA ILE A 548 -5.95 -2.90 1.27
C ILE A 548 -6.19 -2.66 -0.22
N GLY A 549 -7.44 -2.89 -0.65
CA GLY A 549 -7.80 -2.95 -2.08
C GLY A 549 -7.93 -1.59 -2.78
N GLY A 550 -7.80 -0.48 -2.06
CA GLY A 550 -7.86 0.87 -2.63
C GLY A 550 -9.21 1.23 -3.23
N GLN A 551 -9.21 2.09 -4.26
CA GLN A 551 -10.44 2.62 -4.88
C GLN A 551 -11.32 1.53 -5.51
N GLY A 552 -10.71 0.45 -6.04
CA GLY A 552 -11.45 -0.66 -6.68
C GLY A 552 -12.01 -1.71 -5.71
N GLU A 553 -11.70 -1.63 -4.41
CA GLU A 553 -11.96 -2.70 -3.44
C GLU A 553 -13.42 -3.14 -3.36
N ALA A 554 -14.34 -2.20 -3.21
CA ALA A 554 -15.75 -2.50 -3.04
C ALA A 554 -16.36 -3.24 -4.24
N ARG A 555 -16.02 -2.79 -5.46
CA ARG A 555 -16.45 -3.44 -6.70
C ARG A 555 -15.79 -4.80 -6.88
N ALA A 556 -14.49 -4.93 -6.59
CA ALA A 556 -13.75 -6.19 -6.70
C ALA A 556 -14.32 -7.26 -5.74
N ILE A 557 -14.56 -6.91 -4.48
CA ILE A 557 -15.22 -7.82 -3.52
C ILE A 557 -16.59 -8.25 -4.05
N THR A 558 -17.41 -7.29 -4.53
CA THR A 558 -18.74 -7.57 -5.10
C THR A 558 -18.66 -8.53 -6.29
N HIS A 559 -17.70 -8.32 -7.20
CA HIS A 559 -17.50 -9.17 -8.38
C HIS A 559 -17.11 -10.61 -8.00
N ILE A 560 -16.21 -10.74 -7.01
CA ILE A 560 -15.79 -12.05 -6.51
C ILE A 560 -16.97 -12.74 -5.81
N LEU A 561 -17.63 -12.10 -4.84
CA LEU A 561 -18.73 -12.72 -4.11
C LEU A 561 -19.84 -13.24 -5.02
N LEU A 562 -20.14 -12.53 -6.11
CA LEU A 562 -21.21 -12.87 -7.05
C LEU A 562 -20.73 -13.68 -8.26
N GLY A 563 -19.48 -14.14 -8.30
CA GLY A 563 -18.94 -14.97 -9.36
C GLY A 563 -18.73 -14.26 -10.71
N LYS A 564 -18.77 -12.93 -10.75
CA LYS A 564 -18.45 -12.16 -11.96
C LYS A 564 -16.96 -12.27 -12.30
N VAL A 565 -16.13 -12.38 -11.27
CA VAL A 565 -14.70 -12.62 -11.36
C VAL A 565 -14.35 -13.87 -10.55
N ASN A 566 -13.59 -14.78 -11.15
CA ASN A 566 -13.02 -15.92 -10.45
C ASN A 566 -11.71 -15.47 -9.77
N PRO A 567 -11.58 -15.59 -8.43
CA PRO A 567 -10.39 -15.14 -7.73
C PRO A 567 -9.14 -15.88 -8.22
N SER A 568 -8.05 -15.13 -8.41
CA SER A 568 -6.78 -15.66 -8.89
C SER A 568 -5.58 -15.11 -8.12
N GLY A 569 -5.81 -14.27 -7.11
CA GLY A 569 -4.76 -13.73 -6.26
C GLY A 569 -4.05 -14.81 -5.44
N LYS A 570 -2.77 -14.59 -5.16
CA LYS A 570 -1.94 -15.49 -4.35
C LYS A 570 -1.31 -14.70 -3.19
N THR A 571 -1.03 -15.38 -2.07
CA THR A 571 -0.39 -14.76 -0.91
C THR A 571 1.05 -14.36 -1.25
N PRO A 572 1.41 -13.07 -1.20
CA PRO A 572 2.80 -12.62 -1.43
C PRO A 572 3.67 -12.79 -0.20
N VAL A 573 3.11 -13.28 0.89
CA VAL A 573 3.74 -13.52 2.19
C VAL A 573 3.19 -14.79 2.83
N THR A 574 4.01 -15.44 3.64
CA THR A 574 3.61 -16.63 4.41
C THR A 574 2.70 -16.24 5.57
N PHE A 575 1.58 -16.95 5.73
CA PHE A 575 0.75 -16.90 6.95
C PHE A 575 1.25 -17.99 7.91
N PHE A 576 1.85 -17.58 8.99
CA PHE A 576 2.41 -18.47 9.99
C PHE A 576 1.30 -19.09 10.88
N ALA A 577 1.50 -20.33 11.32
CA ALA A 577 0.54 -20.97 12.22
C ALA A 577 0.70 -20.51 13.68
N ASP A 578 1.92 -20.13 14.07
CA ASP A 578 2.24 -19.67 15.42
C ASP A 578 3.38 -18.62 15.38
N GLU A 579 3.12 -17.42 15.83
CA GLU A 579 4.10 -16.33 15.86
C GLU A 579 5.32 -16.58 16.77
N ARG A 580 5.17 -17.48 17.78
CA ARG A 580 6.26 -17.87 18.68
C ARG A 580 7.39 -18.62 17.95
N GLN A 581 7.12 -19.14 16.75
CA GLN A 581 8.10 -19.79 15.89
C GLN A 581 8.94 -18.80 15.08
N LEU A 582 8.57 -17.53 15.07
CA LEU A 582 9.32 -16.48 14.38
C LEU A 582 10.58 -16.10 15.16
N PRO A 583 11.70 -15.86 14.48
CA PRO A 583 12.91 -15.31 15.12
C PRO A 583 12.64 -13.94 15.77
N PRO A 584 13.51 -13.51 16.71
CA PRO A 584 13.46 -12.14 17.23
C PRO A 584 13.40 -11.11 16.10
N MET A 585 12.59 -10.06 16.26
CA MET A 585 12.35 -9.09 15.19
C MET A 585 13.62 -8.36 14.76
N ASP A 586 14.54 -8.13 15.66
CA ASP A 586 15.84 -7.50 15.43
C ASP A 586 16.91 -8.43 14.83
N SER A 587 16.58 -9.71 14.58
CA SER A 587 17.45 -10.64 13.86
C SER A 587 17.30 -10.44 12.35
N TYR A 588 18.34 -9.93 11.70
CA TYR A 588 18.39 -9.69 10.26
C TYR A 588 19.00 -10.85 9.46
N ASP A 589 19.53 -11.85 10.11
CA ASP A 589 20.01 -13.11 9.49
C ASP A 589 18.80 -13.94 9.01
N VAL A 590 18.57 -13.96 7.70
CA VAL A 590 17.41 -14.67 7.10
C VAL A 590 17.50 -16.19 7.25
N THR A 591 18.72 -16.72 7.38
CA THR A 591 18.94 -18.17 7.51
C THR A 591 18.40 -18.77 8.80
N LYS A 592 18.08 -17.91 9.78
CA LYS A 592 17.48 -18.27 11.06
C LYS A 592 15.96 -18.50 10.99
N GLY A 593 15.39 -18.61 9.80
CA GLY A 593 14.00 -19.00 9.62
C GLY A 593 13.09 -17.86 9.21
N ARG A 594 13.57 -16.99 8.32
CA ARG A 594 12.74 -15.94 7.70
C ARG A 594 12.20 -16.39 6.35
N SER A 595 11.01 -15.95 6.01
CA SER A 595 10.28 -16.25 4.78
C SER A 595 10.09 -17.75 4.47
N TYR A 596 9.32 -18.08 3.44
CA TYR A 596 9.15 -19.44 2.95
C TYR A 596 10.49 -20.11 2.57
N GLN A 597 11.52 -19.32 2.28
CA GLN A 597 12.83 -19.81 1.85
C GLN A 597 13.58 -20.53 2.98
N TYR A 598 13.45 -20.07 4.22
CA TYR A 598 14.23 -20.56 5.36
C TYR A 598 13.38 -21.05 6.54
N PHE A 599 12.10 -20.64 6.63
CA PHE A 599 11.23 -21.01 7.74
C PHE A 599 10.93 -22.53 7.74
N LYS A 600 11.09 -23.16 8.90
CA LYS A 600 10.93 -24.62 9.10
C LYS A 600 9.73 -24.99 9.98
N GLY A 601 9.05 -24.00 10.52
CA GLY A 601 7.88 -24.19 11.37
C GLY A 601 6.60 -24.44 10.58
N ASP A 602 5.47 -24.46 11.29
CA ASP A 602 4.16 -24.69 10.72
C ASP A 602 3.60 -23.43 10.04
N VAL A 603 3.08 -23.62 8.85
CA VAL A 603 2.45 -22.56 8.06
C VAL A 603 0.96 -22.81 7.94
N MET A 604 0.15 -21.74 8.10
CA MET A 604 -1.29 -21.78 7.85
C MET A 604 -1.57 -21.72 6.34
N PHE A 605 -1.01 -20.73 5.65
CA PHE A 605 -1.03 -20.61 4.20
C PHE A 605 0.38 -20.28 3.71
N PRO A 606 0.94 -21.11 2.83
CA PRO A 606 2.28 -20.89 2.32
C PRO A 606 2.35 -19.70 1.36
N PHE A 607 3.54 -19.19 1.13
CA PHE A 607 3.80 -18.21 0.07
C PHE A 607 3.29 -18.73 -1.28
N GLY A 608 2.59 -17.88 -2.01
CA GLY A 608 2.00 -18.21 -3.30
C GLY A 608 0.65 -18.92 -3.24
N TYR A 609 0.07 -19.13 -2.04
CA TYR A 609 -1.22 -19.82 -1.89
C TYR A 609 -2.39 -18.92 -2.30
N GLY A 610 -3.42 -19.56 -2.88
CA GLY A 610 -4.71 -18.94 -3.18
C GLY A 610 -5.58 -19.89 -3.99
N LEU A 611 -6.86 -19.98 -3.62
CA LEU A 611 -7.86 -20.81 -4.27
C LEU A 611 -8.52 -20.09 -5.46
N SER A 612 -9.20 -20.88 -6.27
CA SER A 612 -10.03 -20.45 -7.38
C SER A 612 -11.40 -21.12 -7.26
N TYR A 613 -12.44 -20.60 -7.94
CA TYR A 613 -13.73 -21.31 -8.10
C TYR A 613 -13.62 -22.52 -9.00
N THR A 614 -12.51 -22.66 -9.72
CA THR A 614 -12.19 -23.82 -10.53
C THR A 614 -11.03 -24.63 -9.94
N ARG A 615 -10.75 -25.79 -10.48
CA ARG A 615 -9.65 -26.67 -10.05
C ARG A 615 -8.64 -26.79 -11.16
N PHE A 616 -7.38 -26.44 -10.89
CA PHE A 616 -6.26 -26.64 -11.80
C PHE A 616 -5.49 -27.90 -11.42
N GLU A 617 -5.12 -28.70 -12.42
CA GLU A 617 -4.29 -29.88 -12.28
C GLU A 617 -3.01 -29.70 -13.10
N TYR A 618 -1.88 -30.03 -12.47
CA TYR A 618 -0.56 -29.90 -13.06
C TYR A 618 -0.04 -31.27 -13.50
N SER A 619 0.42 -31.38 -14.74
CA SER A 619 1.19 -32.56 -15.16
C SER A 619 2.53 -32.60 -14.43
N ARG A 620 3.20 -33.74 -14.47
CA ARG A 620 4.60 -33.80 -14.06
C ARG A 620 5.44 -32.88 -14.98
N PRO A 621 6.33 -32.04 -14.42
CA PRO A 621 7.19 -31.20 -15.23
C PRO A 621 8.23 -32.04 -16.01
N VAL A 622 8.58 -31.57 -17.20
CA VAL A 622 9.55 -32.19 -18.08
C VAL A 622 10.64 -31.17 -18.40
N VAL A 623 11.89 -31.60 -18.39
CA VAL A 623 13.04 -30.80 -18.81
C VAL A 623 13.51 -31.23 -20.18
N ASP A 624 13.99 -30.30 -21.00
CA ASP A 624 14.52 -30.56 -22.33
C ASP A 624 15.86 -31.30 -22.29
N LYS A 625 16.60 -31.19 -21.20
CA LYS A 625 17.88 -31.90 -20.96
C LYS A 625 18.06 -32.19 -19.46
N SER A 626 18.78 -33.26 -19.15
CA SER A 626 19.06 -33.69 -17.77
C SER A 626 20.38 -33.14 -17.21
N ARG A 627 21.17 -32.43 -18.03
CA ARG A 627 22.49 -31.88 -17.67
C ARG A 627 22.59 -30.44 -18.21
N MET A 628 23.28 -29.61 -17.48
CA MET A 628 23.53 -28.22 -17.78
C MET A 628 24.95 -27.85 -17.37
N SER A 629 25.66 -27.08 -18.16
CA SER A 629 27.03 -26.64 -17.88
C SER A 629 27.27 -25.21 -18.33
N GLY A 630 28.23 -24.55 -17.70
CA GLY A 630 28.64 -23.17 -18.06
C GLY A 630 27.46 -22.21 -18.11
N SER A 631 27.25 -21.59 -19.28
CA SER A 631 26.17 -20.64 -19.57
C SER A 631 24.95 -21.28 -20.23
N ASP A 632 24.84 -22.60 -20.24
CA ASP A 632 23.69 -23.30 -20.77
C ASP A 632 22.40 -22.82 -20.08
N THR A 633 21.30 -22.89 -20.83
CA THR A 633 19.95 -22.78 -20.28
C THR A 633 19.21 -24.12 -20.35
N LEU A 634 18.27 -24.35 -19.46
CA LEU A 634 17.42 -25.52 -19.43
C LEU A 634 15.96 -25.07 -19.45
N SER A 635 15.16 -25.66 -20.35
CA SER A 635 13.71 -25.41 -20.37
C SER A 635 12.97 -26.45 -19.52
N VAL A 636 12.07 -26.00 -18.65
CA VAL A 636 11.13 -26.84 -17.92
C VAL A 636 9.72 -26.54 -18.41
N GLU A 637 8.95 -27.56 -18.78
CA GLU A 637 7.58 -27.45 -19.26
C GLU A 637 6.63 -28.23 -18.35
N VAL A 638 5.45 -27.67 -18.09
CA VAL A 638 4.31 -28.30 -17.42
C VAL A 638 3.05 -28.05 -18.20
N THR A 639 2.11 -28.97 -18.19
CA THR A 639 0.75 -28.73 -18.69
C THR A 639 -0.15 -28.48 -17.49
N VAL A 640 -0.85 -27.34 -17.49
CA VAL A 640 -1.87 -26.98 -16.49
C VAL A 640 -3.25 -27.13 -17.14
N SER A 641 -4.12 -27.92 -16.50
CA SER A 641 -5.46 -28.24 -16.99
C SER A 641 -6.52 -27.68 -16.05
N ASN A 642 -7.52 -27.01 -16.57
CA ASN A 642 -8.68 -26.60 -15.82
C ASN A 642 -9.72 -27.73 -15.78
N LYS A 643 -9.86 -28.40 -14.65
CA LYS A 643 -10.76 -29.53 -14.40
C LYS A 643 -12.04 -29.15 -13.65
N GLY A 644 -12.19 -27.88 -13.32
CA GLY A 644 -13.36 -27.40 -12.59
C GLY A 644 -14.47 -26.85 -13.47
N GLY A 645 -15.39 -26.11 -12.86
CA GLY A 645 -16.63 -25.62 -13.47
C GLY A 645 -16.56 -24.22 -14.08
N TYR A 646 -15.50 -23.47 -13.85
CA TYR A 646 -15.37 -22.05 -14.21
C TYR A 646 -14.13 -21.81 -15.07
N ASP A 647 -14.19 -20.83 -15.94
CA ASP A 647 -13.00 -20.24 -16.53
C ASP A 647 -12.16 -19.58 -15.43
N GLY A 648 -10.83 -19.56 -15.56
CA GLY A 648 -10.00 -18.96 -14.55
C GLY A 648 -8.58 -18.67 -14.97
N GLU A 649 -7.95 -17.80 -14.19
CA GLU A 649 -6.51 -17.55 -14.26
C GLU A 649 -5.79 -18.34 -13.17
N GLU A 650 -4.64 -18.92 -13.52
CA GLU A 650 -3.72 -19.55 -12.56
C GLU A 650 -2.37 -18.85 -12.59
N ILE A 651 -1.77 -18.67 -11.41
CA ILE A 651 -0.40 -18.20 -11.29
C ILE A 651 0.51 -19.42 -11.07
N VAL A 652 1.10 -19.89 -12.16
CA VAL A 652 2.03 -21.01 -12.18
C VAL A 652 3.38 -20.54 -11.66
N GLN A 653 3.91 -21.20 -10.62
CA GLN A 653 5.12 -20.78 -9.92
C GLN A 653 6.22 -21.82 -10.11
N CYS A 654 7.44 -21.34 -10.38
CA CYS A 654 8.62 -22.16 -10.61
C CYS A 654 9.65 -21.96 -9.51
N TYR A 655 9.94 -23.01 -8.77
CA TYR A 655 10.89 -22.99 -7.65
C TYR A 655 12.09 -23.86 -7.95
N LEU A 656 13.25 -23.40 -7.47
CA LEU A 656 14.51 -24.15 -7.55
C LEU A 656 14.99 -24.53 -6.15
N SER A 657 15.46 -25.75 -5.99
CA SER A 657 16.07 -26.26 -4.78
C SER A 657 17.27 -27.15 -5.09
N ALA A 658 18.17 -27.28 -4.12
CA ALA A 658 19.35 -28.14 -4.27
C ALA A 658 19.82 -28.68 -2.91
N PRO A 659 20.25 -29.97 -2.81
CA PRO A 659 20.76 -30.53 -1.56
C PRO A 659 21.96 -29.76 -0.99
N GLN A 660 22.83 -29.22 -1.86
CA GLN A 660 23.99 -28.43 -1.47
C GLN A 660 23.64 -27.07 -0.84
N TRP A 661 22.42 -26.58 -1.03
CA TRP A 661 21.92 -25.34 -0.41
C TRP A 661 21.47 -25.54 1.05
N ALA A 662 21.16 -26.78 1.43
CA ALA A 662 20.74 -27.10 2.79
C ALA A 662 21.81 -26.79 3.84
N VAL A 663 23.09 -26.74 3.47
CA VAL A 663 24.17 -26.28 4.35
C VAL A 663 24.01 -24.85 4.78
N GLY A 664 23.41 -23.98 3.95
CA GLY A 664 23.03 -22.60 4.28
C GLY A 664 21.58 -22.44 4.76
N GLY A 665 20.83 -23.55 4.92
CA GLY A 665 19.45 -23.54 5.38
C GLY A 665 18.39 -23.19 4.32
N LEU A 666 18.79 -22.81 3.11
CA LEU A 666 17.87 -22.48 2.02
C LEU A 666 17.12 -23.73 1.56
N LYS A 667 15.80 -23.70 1.64
CA LYS A 667 14.92 -24.80 1.23
C LYS A 667 14.67 -24.77 -0.28
N GLN A 668 14.27 -23.63 -0.77
CA GLN A 668 13.95 -23.35 -2.17
C GLN A 668 13.88 -21.84 -2.42
N LYS A 669 13.98 -21.42 -3.66
CA LYS A 669 13.73 -20.03 -4.07
C LYS A 669 12.85 -19.99 -5.32
N LEU A 670 12.00 -18.99 -5.42
CA LEU A 670 11.25 -18.67 -6.62
C LEU A 670 12.22 -18.21 -7.71
N ILE A 671 12.09 -18.75 -8.92
CA ILE A 671 12.89 -18.36 -10.10
C ILE A 671 12.02 -17.88 -11.25
N GLY A 672 10.70 -17.93 -11.11
CA GLY A 672 9.77 -17.38 -12.08
C GLY A 672 8.32 -17.69 -11.74
N HIS A 673 7.43 -16.90 -12.30
CA HIS A 673 5.98 -17.10 -12.22
C HIS A 673 5.31 -16.66 -13.51
N LYS A 674 4.15 -17.22 -13.83
CA LYS A 674 3.36 -16.85 -15.01
C LYS A 674 1.87 -16.90 -14.68
N ARG A 675 1.16 -15.81 -14.95
CA ARG A 675 -0.31 -15.77 -14.93
C ARG A 675 -0.82 -16.28 -16.28
N VAL A 676 -1.67 -17.31 -16.25
CA VAL A 676 -2.22 -17.93 -17.46
C VAL A 676 -3.73 -18.09 -17.34
N PHE A 677 -4.46 -17.63 -18.34
CA PHE A 677 -5.89 -17.89 -18.46
C PHE A 677 -6.13 -19.28 -19.08
N ILE A 678 -6.99 -20.07 -18.43
CA ILE A 678 -7.34 -21.43 -18.90
C ILE A 678 -8.87 -21.57 -18.81
N ALA A 679 -9.52 -21.67 -19.96
CA ALA A 679 -10.96 -21.88 -20.00
C ALA A 679 -11.33 -23.26 -19.42
N LYS A 680 -12.57 -23.38 -18.96
CA LYS A 680 -13.12 -24.63 -18.43
C LYS A 680 -12.91 -25.78 -19.41
N GLY A 681 -12.31 -26.87 -18.93
CA GLY A 681 -12.01 -28.07 -19.70
C GLY A 681 -10.77 -27.95 -20.59
N GLU A 682 -10.14 -26.79 -20.69
CA GLU A 682 -8.92 -26.60 -21.49
C GLU A 682 -7.64 -26.88 -20.68
N SER A 683 -6.54 -26.90 -21.41
CA SER A 683 -5.19 -27.05 -20.87
C SER A 683 -4.25 -26.07 -21.56
N ARG A 684 -3.24 -25.61 -20.81
CA ARG A 684 -2.17 -24.75 -21.34
C ARG A 684 -0.80 -25.32 -20.96
N LYS A 685 0.12 -25.28 -21.91
CA LYS A 685 1.53 -25.54 -21.67
C LYS A 685 2.19 -24.28 -21.15
N VAL A 686 2.91 -24.42 -20.06
CA VAL A 686 3.65 -23.35 -19.40
C VAL A 686 5.11 -23.79 -19.30
N SER A 687 6.01 -22.95 -19.79
CA SER A 687 7.44 -23.23 -19.75
C SER A 687 8.19 -22.14 -19.00
N PHE A 688 9.25 -22.54 -18.32
CA PHE A 688 10.22 -21.64 -17.70
C PHE A 688 11.61 -21.97 -18.18
N THR A 689 12.49 -20.99 -18.16
CA THR A 689 13.91 -21.18 -18.46
C THR A 689 14.69 -21.09 -17.17
N VAL A 690 15.48 -22.11 -16.89
CA VAL A 690 16.48 -22.09 -15.81
C VAL A 690 17.79 -21.69 -16.42
N CYS A 691 18.40 -20.65 -15.93
CA CYS A 691 19.71 -20.17 -16.37
C CYS A 691 20.75 -20.32 -15.25
N ARG A 692 22.03 -20.09 -15.56
CA ARG A 692 23.11 -20.18 -14.58
C ARG A 692 22.91 -19.21 -13.42
N GLU A 693 22.35 -18.04 -13.69
CA GLU A 693 22.06 -17.00 -12.70
C GLU A 693 21.09 -17.49 -11.61
N ASP A 694 20.17 -18.37 -11.95
CA ASP A 694 19.25 -18.98 -10.99
C ASP A 694 19.95 -19.93 -10.03
N LEU A 695 21.10 -20.49 -10.42
CA LEU A 695 21.89 -21.41 -9.59
C LEU A 695 22.84 -20.69 -8.65
N LEU A 696 23.04 -19.39 -8.85
CA LEU A 696 24.02 -18.59 -8.09
C LEU A 696 23.63 -18.47 -6.62
N ARG A 697 24.65 -18.62 -5.76
CA ARG A 697 24.67 -18.32 -4.35
C ARG A 697 25.88 -17.44 -4.05
N TRP A 698 25.72 -16.53 -3.09
CA TRP A 698 26.84 -15.73 -2.64
C TRP A 698 27.81 -16.56 -1.80
N ASN A 699 29.03 -16.67 -2.25
CA ASN A 699 30.09 -17.35 -1.51
C ASN A 699 30.86 -16.34 -0.66
N VAL A 700 30.60 -16.34 0.65
CA VAL A 700 31.19 -15.40 1.61
C VAL A 700 32.72 -15.51 1.74
N ASN A 701 33.31 -16.69 1.40
CA ASN A 701 34.75 -16.92 1.54
C ASN A 701 35.55 -16.26 0.42
N VAL A 702 35.03 -16.30 -0.81
CA VAL A 702 35.69 -15.70 -2.00
C VAL A 702 35.04 -14.39 -2.43
N LYS A 703 33.93 -13.99 -1.79
CA LYS A 703 33.13 -12.78 -2.08
C LYS A 703 32.67 -12.69 -3.54
N GLU A 704 32.18 -13.80 -4.06
CA GLU A 704 31.72 -13.93 -5.43
C GLU A 704 30.44 -14.75 -5.54
N TRP A 705 29.67 -14.50 -6.61
CA TRP A 705 28.54 -15.33 -6.98
C TRP A 705 29.01 -16.65 -7.58
N THR A 706 28.60 -17.77 -7.00
CA THR A 706 29.05 -19.10 -7.38
C THR A 706 27.86 -20.02 -7.63
N ALA A 707 27.84 -20.71 -8.78
CA ALA A 707 26.97 -21.83 -9.05
C ALA A 707 27.67 -23.13 -8.65
N LEU A 708 27.11 -23.84 -7.66
CA LEU A 708 27.69 -25.08 -7.18
C LEU A 708 27.32 -26.25 -8.11
N ALA A 709 28.31 -27.02 -8.56
CA ALA A 709 28.06 -28.27 -9.29
C ALA A 709 27.28 -29.27 -8.42
N GLY A 710 26.37 -29.99 -9.02
CA GLY A 710 25.57 -30.99 -8.31
C GLY A 710 24.16 -31.17 -8.84
N LYS A 711 23.35 -31.88 -8.08
CA LYS A 711 21.95 -32.13 -8.41
C LYS A 711 21.10 -30.96 -7.98
N TYR A 712 20.19 -30.52 -8.88
CA TYR A 712 19.17 -29.54 -8.65
C TYR A 712 17.78 -30.12 -8.90
N GLU A 713 16.77 -29.58 -8.24
CA GLU A 713 15.37 -29.90 -8.49
C GLU A 713 14.62 -28.62 -8.84
N VAL A 714 13.94 -28.62 -9.99
CA VAL A 714 13.01 -27.57 -10.39
C VAL A 714 11.58 -28.05 -10.18
N SER A 715 10.79 -27.29 -9.43
CA SER A 715 9.41 -27.62 -9.09
C SER A 715 8.47 -26.59 -9.72
N VAL A 716 7.44 -27.06 -10.45
CA VAL A 716 6.41 -26.18 -11.03
C VAL A 716 5.09 -26.51 -10.37
N VAL A 717 4.57 -25.56 -9.59
CA VAL A 717 3.51 -25.77 -8.59
C VAL A 717 2.61 -24.52 -8.45
N PRO A 718 1.41 -24.66 -7.84
CA PRO A 718 0.54 -23.52 -7.54
C PRO A 718 1.05 -22.65 -6.38
N HIS A 719 1.89 -23.19 -5.46
CA HIS A 719 2.45 -22.46 -4.33
C HIS A 719 3.65 -23.18 -3.69
N SER A 720 4.40 -22.47 -2.86
CA SER A 720 5.66 -22.96 -2.24
C SER A 720 5.51 -24.17 -1.31
N GLY A 721 4.30 -24.47 -0.86
CA GLY A 721 4.01 -25.61 0.03
C GLY A 721 3.83 -26.95 -0.71
N GLU A 722 3.77 -26.95 -2.04
CA GLU A 722 3.65 -28.17 -2.84
C GLU A 722 4.95 -28.56 -3.51
N LYS A 723 5.01 -29.83 -3.93
CA LYS A 723 6.15 -30.38 -4.64
C LYS A 723 5.70 -31.15 -5.88
N ASN A 724 6.09 -30.64 -7.06
CA ASN A 724 5.93 -31.31 -8.35
C ASN A 724 7.20 -31.05 -9.15
N ALA A 725 8.22 -31.86 -8.92
CA ALA A 725 9.59 -31.57 -9.28
C ALA A 725 10.19 -32.56 -10.29
N VAL A 726 11.12 -32.03 -11.08
CA VAL A 726 12.04 -32.80 -11.93
C VAL A 726 13.48 -32.40 -11.60
N SER A 727 14.40 -33.37 -11.69
CA SER A 727 15.81 -33.15 -11.37
C SER A 727 16.66 -32.97 -12.62
N PHE A 728 17.71 -32.17 -12.49
CA PHE A 728 18.82 -32.07 -13.44
C PHE A 728 20.16 -31.95 -12.71
N VAL A 729 21.26 -32.06 -13.43
CA VAL A 729 22.62 -31.93 -12.89
C VAL A 729 23.28 -30.69 -13.51
N TYR A 730 23.81 -29.83 -12.68
CA TYR A 730 24.73 -28.79 -13.12
C TYR A 730 26.16 -29.28 -12.94
N GLU A 731 26.94 -29.26 -14.03
CA GLU A 731 28.27 -29.84 -14.08
C GLU A 731 29.40 -28.87 -13.72
N GLY A 732 29.04 -27.58 -13.48
CA GLY A 732 30.00 -26.51 -13.28
C GLY A 732 30.36 -25.83 -14.62
N LYS A 733 31.64 -25.40 -14.72
CA LYS A 733 32.15 -24.62 -15.87
C LYS A 733 31.85 -25.23 -17.23
#